data_3dc283a54c00ef61eb919769483a3d2f
#
_entry.id   3dc283a54c00ef61eb919769483a3d2f
#
_cell.length_a   1.000
_cell.length_b   1.000
_cell.length_c   1.000
_cell.angle_alpha   90.00
_cell.angle_beta   90.00
_cell.angle_gamma   90.00
#
_symmetry.space_group_name_H-M   'P 1'
#
loop_
_entity.id
_entity.type
_entity.pdbx_description
1 polymer ?
#
loop_
_entity_poly.entity_id
_entity_poly.type
_entity_poly.pdbx_seq_one_letter_code
_entity_poly.pdbx_strand_id
1 'polypeptide(L)'
;MPKLNSQVDNRFSRQTLPLWGLVLVGWIVSLGLFFSQPSLLGLTDELGQPMGRLVDLMQVLLVDQVAAGMVAHGRMEPGFADRWPLLLGLFGWMLTAGWVGLPLLLRSSLTASISRLESGVLAVLAGAAILSTVTLGVGLAGELSSRWPLLLAFAALVVGAGGLTMVQLRRGVTLSVGDVRIRRSSSADLNRPTSQLGVWLGRLLPVATILIATLTLLGCLMPPWEFDVVEYHLQAPKEFVQTGVIGFVPHNIYANMPLGAELHSLAAMVLVGGSQGWWWGGLIGKSITGSFSLLAAALLGGFVARKFGAWSGWVAAALLLAAPGSAHVSMAGLIDMVLAAYLLAAAVVTTLLWPQLRSGTARWSDGLLIGLLAGAAAACKYTGLLFVVLPIVVAVLLALIKSRRKPFALKIVAGGFVGLALTCLPWYAKNLWWTGNPFFPLATSLFGSSGLSVEQLAQWQHAHHVPSVAGGSRYGLIALWEAGLQILLRSNFLPPTLVFLSICGVAVVWSKPAGMTAKWYRGWLYLLIWVGLVWWLGTHRIDRFWLPALPLACGLAAVGASWIARRLSLSLATIMVLLSLFYGGFIIASGAIGDNRFFVSLSALRGDSGSDDSPGRLASVIGWANETLDGPDQRLLLIGEAKAYDFRMPIIYSTCFDRSPAEAWLLNQEPQQQRESLAQAGVTHVLINWNELARYRSPGNYGFSAWPQREDIERLVSDRVLRPLDSPFAAQNVEVFEVVSPN
;
A
#
# COMPACT_ATOMS: atom_id res chain seq x y z
N MET A 1 53.85 -34.85 -17.04
CA MET A 1 53.00 -33.97 -16.25
C MET A 1 51.56 -34.03 -16.75
N PRO A 2 50.77 -34.92 -16.28
CA PRO A 2 49.35 -34.68 -16.02
C PRO A 2 48.80 -35.63 -14.93
N LYS A 3 48.97 -35.33 -13.66
CA LYS A 3 48.31 -36.08 -12.56
C LYS A 3 47.93 -35.21 -11.34
N LEU A 4 48.09 -33.89 -11.42
CA LEU A 4 47.76 -33.00 -10.27
C LEU A 4 46.34 -32.40 -10.30
N ASN A 5 45.59 -32.52 -11.40
CA ASN A 5 44.25 -31.87 -11.51
C ASN A 5 43.06 -32.73 -11.04
N SER A 6 43.24 -34.07 -10.90
CA SER A 6 42.09 -34.93 -10.56
C SER A 6 41.76 -35.04 -9.07
N GLN A 7 42.71 -34.68 -8.18
CA GLN A 7 42.49 -34.77 -6.73
C GLN A 7 41.86 -33.51 -6.13
N VAL A 8 41.97 -32.35 -6.80
CA VAL A 8 41.36 -31.10 -6.32
C VAL A 8 39.86 -31.10 -6.61
N ASP A 9 39.43 -31.64 -7.74
CA ASP A 9 37.99 -31.70 -8.13
C ASP A 9 37.18 -32.67 -7.25
N ASN A 10 37.77 -33.76 -6.78
CA ASN A 10 37.05 -34.75 -5.98
C ASN A 10 36.83 -34.34 -4.51
N ARG A 11 37.67 -33.47 -3.95
CA ARG A 11 37.46 -32.95 -2.58
C ARG A 11 36.36 -31.88 -2.54
N PHE A 12 36.24 -31.05 -3.58
CA PHE A 12 35.18 -30.06 -3.68
C PHE A 12 33.79 -30.69 -3.93
N SER A 13 33.69 -31.80 -4.67
CA SER A 13 32.44 -32.49 -4.96
C SER A 13 31.83 -33.16 -3.72
N ARG A 14 32.64 -33.75 -2.84
CA ARG A 14 32.18 -34.47 -1.63
C ARG A 14 31.63 -33.54 -0.54
N GLN A 15 32.10 -32.27 -0.42
CA GLN A 15 31.61 -31.31 0.58
C GLN A 15 30.37 -30.56 0.13
N THR A 16 30.05 -30.52 -1.16
CA THR A 16 28.88 -29.79 -1.68
C THR A 16 27.63 -30.67 -1.82
N LEU A 17 27.79 -32.00 -1.89
CA LEU A 17 26.65 -32.93 -2.05
C LEU A 17 25.63 -32.83 -0.89
N PRO A 18 26.06 -32.84 0.40
CA PRO A 18 25.09 -32.68 1.50
C PRO A 18 24.44 -31.32 1.52
N LEU A 19 25.13 -30.25 1.07
CA LEU A 19 24.57 -28.92 0.98
C LEU A 19 23.50 -28.83 -0.11
N TRP A 20 23.67 -29.45 -1.27
CA TRP A 20 22.66 -29.58 -2.32
C TRP A 20 21.41 -30.29 -1.80
N GLY A 21 21.59 -31.42 -1.11
CA GLY A 21 20.48 -32.16 -0.50
C GLY A 21 19.69 -31.30 0.47
N LEU A 22 20.36 -30.60 1.38
CA LEU A 22 19.70 -29.73 2.38
C LEU A 22 18.93 -28.60 1.73
N VAL A 23 19.48 -27.93 0.71
CA VAL A 23 18.81 -26.83 0.02
C VAL A 23 17.61 -27.33 -0.78
N LEU A 24 17.75 -28.45 -1.51
CA LEU A 24 16.65 -29.02 -2.29
C LEU A 24 15.51 -29.52 -1.39
N VAL A 25 15.83 -30.29 -0.34
CA VAL A 25 14.82 -30.79 0.60
C VAL A 25 14.11 -29.64 1.30
N GLY A 26 14.88 -28.66 1.81
CA GLY A 26 14.29 -27.49 2.45
C GLY A 26 13.37 -26.68 1.52
N TRP A 27 13.75 -26.55 0.25
CA TRP A 27 12.93 -25.88 -0.76
C TRP A 27 11.66 -26.69 -1.09
N ILE A 28 11.77 -28.01 -1.33
CA ILE A 28 10.63 -28.90 -1.61
C ILE A 28 9.65 -28.87 -0.44
N VAL A 29 10.12 -28.94 0.81
CA VAL A 29 9.27 -28.83 2.00
C VAL A 29 8.57 -27.48 2.05
N SER A 30 9.31 -26.38 1.80
CA SER A 30 8.73 -25.04 1.75
C SER A 30 7.66 -24.90 0.67
N LEU A 31 7.86 -25.48 -0.52
CA LEU A 31 6.86 -25.51 -1.58
C LEU A 31 5.65 -26.37 -1.20
N GLY A 32 5.85 -27.53 -0.61
CA GLY A 32 4.76 -28.38 -0.12
C GLY A 32 3.88 -27.65 0.88
N LEU A 33 4.48 -26.97 1.86
CA LEU A 33 3.76 -26.17 2.84
C LEU A 33 3.04 -24.98 2.21
N PHE A 34 3.63 -24.32 1.21
CA PHE A 34 2.99 -23.20 0.50
C PHE A 34 1.78 -23.67 -0.32
N PHE A 35 1.95 -24.72 -1.13
CA PHE A 35 0.90 -25.20 -2.03
C PHE A 35 -0.21 -25.99 -1.32
N SER A 36 -0.02 -26.42 -0.07
CA SER A 36 -1.06 -27.01 0.76
C SER A 36 -2.04 -25.99 1.35
N GLN A 37 -1.72 -24.69 1.29
CA GLN A 37 -2.62 -23.64 1.77
C GLN A 37 -3.81 -23.44 0.80
N PRO A 38 -4.94 -22.86 1.27
CA PRO A 38 -6.11 -22.57 0.43
C PRO A 38 -5.77 -21.73 -0.81
N SER A 39 -6.46 -22.00 -1.92
CA SER A 39 -6.36 -21.25 -3.18
C SER A 39 -6.48 -19.75 -2.98
N LEU A 40 -5.66 -18.97 -3.66
CA LEU A 40 -5.73 -17.51 -3.68
C LEU A 40 -6.87 -17.01 -4.58
N LEU A 41 -7.32 -17.82 -5.51
CA LEU A 41 -8.45 -17.53 -6.40
C LEU A 41 -9.81 -17.93 -5.78
N GLY A 42 -9.81 -18.40 -4.54
CA GLY A 42 -11.03 -18.80 -3.84
C GLY A 42 -11.69 -20.06 -4.41
N LEU A 43 -10.93 -20.91 -5.11
CA LEU A 43 -11.45 -22.13 -5.72
C LEU A 43 -11.85 -23.16 -4.67
N THR A 44 -13.04 -23.74 -4.84
CA THR A 44 -13.59 -24.78 -3.97
C THR A 44 -13.84 -26.06 -4.77
N ASP A 45 -13.85 -27.20 -4.08
CA ASP A 45 -14.28 -28.48 -4.65
C ASP A 45 -15.81 -28.59 -4.74
N GLU A 46 -16.30 -29.72 -5.23
CA GLU A 46 -17.76 -30.01 -5.38
C GLU A 46 -18.51 -29.96 -4.04
N LEU A 47 -17.80 -30.08 -2.92
CA LEU A 47 -18.38 -30.03 -1.56
C LEU A 47 -18.25 -28.64 -0.93
N GLY A 48 -17.77 -27.64 -1.69
CA GLY A 48 -17.55 -26.27 -1.20
C GLY A 48 -16.32 -26.11 -0.30
N GLN A 49 -15.43 -27.14 -0.21
CA GLN A 49 -14.20 -27.04 0.56
C GLN A 49 -13.12 -26.31 -0.22
N PRO A 50 -12.30 -25.44 0.43
CA PRO A 50 -11.27 -24.71 -0.28
C PRO A 50 -10.19 -25.65 -0.84
N MET A 51 -9.94 -25.54 -2.13
CA MET A 51 -8.87 -26.28 -2.80
C MET A 51 -7.49 -25.71 -2.43
N GLY A 52 -6.43 -26.51 -2.56
CA GLY A 52 -5.07 -26.04 -2.30
C GLY A 52 -4.53 -25.12 -3.41
N ARG A 53 -3.54 -24.27 -3.12
CA ARG A 53 -2.90 -23.33 -4.08
C ARG A 53 -2.31 -24.01 -5.32
N LEU A 54 -2.07 -25.33 -5.29
CA LEU A 54 -1.59 -26.05 -6.47
C LEU A 54 -2.61 -25.96 -7.62
N VAL A 55 -3.90 -25.89 -7.33
CA VAL A 55 -4.96 -25.73 -8.32
C VAL A 55 -4.88 -24.39 -9.04
N ASP A 56 -4.44 -23.32 -8.36
CA ASP A 56 -4.18 -22.03 -9.00
C ASP A 56 -3.19 -22.18 -10.17
N LEU A 57 -2.12 -22.99 -10.00
CA LEU A 57 -1.18 -23.29 -11.08
C LEU A 57 -1.81 -24.13 -12.21
N MET A 58 -2.73 -25.03 -11.88
CA MET A 58 -3.39 -25.84 -12.90
C MET A 58 -4.33 -25.01 -13.79
N GLN A 59 -4.91 -23.94 -13.26
CA GLN A 59 -5.71 -22.98 -14.05
C GLN A 59 -4.89 -22.33 -15.19
N VAL A 60 -3.58 -22.12 -14.98
CA VAL A 60 -2.69 -21.60 -16.03
C VAL A 60 -2.58 -22.55 -17.22
N LEU A 61 -2.68 -23.85 -16.99
CA LEU A 61 -2.61 -24.86 -18.04
C LEU A 61 -3.91 -24.98 -18.84
N LEU A 62 -5.00 -24.41 -18.32
CA LEU A 62 -6.31 -24.37 -18.95
C LEU A 62 -6.51 -23.03 -19.71
N VAL A 63 -5.53 -22.66 -20.53
CA VAL A 63 -5.53 -21.42 -21.35
C VAL A 63 -6.83 -21.24 -22.11
N ASP A 64 -7.46 -22.34 -22.53
CA ASP A 64 -8.74 -22.32 -23.25
C ASP A 64 -9.90 -21.77 -22.40
N GLN A 65 -9.90 -21.97 -21.08
CA GLN A 65 -10.93 -21.42 -20.19
C GLN A 65 -10.72 -19.92 -19.93
N VAL A 66 -9.46 -19.46 -19.81
CA VAL A 66 -9.14 -18.04 -19.71
C VAL A 66 -9.47 -17.33 -21.02
N ALA A 67 -9.12 -17.95 -22.17
CA ALA A 67 -9.46 -17.44 -23.49
C ALA A 67 -10.98 -17.46 -23.74
N ALA A 68 -11.69 -18.52 -23.33
CA ALA A 68 -13.14 -18.60 -23.45
C ALA A 68 -13.86 -17.56 -22.57
N GLY A 69 -13.34 -17.28 -21.37
CA GLY A 69 -13.81 -16.18 -20.53
C GLY A 69 -13.61 -14.81 -21.22
N MET A 70 -12.47 -14.58 -21.85
CA MET A 70 -12.21 -13.37 -22.63
C MET A 70 -13.11 -13.24 -23.87
N VAL A 71 -13.42 -14.35 -24.53
CA VAL A 71 -14.25 -14.39 -25.77
C VAL A 71 -15.74 -14.36 -25.46
N ALA A 72 -16.19 -14.99 -24.38
CA ALA A 72 -17.60 -15.01 -23.98
C ALA A 72 -18.17 -13.62 -23.62
N HIS A 73 -17.32 -12.64 -23.29
CA HIS A 73 -17.70 -11.26 -23.02
C HIS A 73 -17.66 -10.35 -24.26
N GLY A 74 -17.52 -10.92 -25.45
CA GLY A 74 -18.06 -10.56 -26.76
C GLY A 74 -17.96 -9.13 -27.30
N ARG A 75 -17.26 -8.19 -26.66
CA ARG A 75 -16.91 -6.89 -27.23
C ARG A 75 -15.57 -6.43 -26.67
N MET A 76 -14.51 -6.62 -27.44
CA MET A 76 -13.32 -5.78 -27.33
C MET A 76 -13.69 -4.35 -27.75
N GLU A 77 -14.47 -3.64 -26.96
CA GLU A 77 -14.44 -2.19 -27.07
C GLU A 77 -13.07 -1.71 -26.59
N PRO A 78 -12.44 -0.72 -27.26
CA PRO A 78 -11.09 -0.28 -26.89
C PRO A 78 -11.10 0.54 -25.59
N GLY A 79 -11.55 -0.05 -24.49
CA GLY A 79 -11.55 0.55 -23.15
C GLY A 79 -10.16 0.95 -22.68
N PHE A 80 -9.11 0.44 -23.33
CA PHE A 80 -7.73 0.82 -23.05
C PHE A 80 -7.40 2.26 -23.47
N ALA A 81 -8.07 2.80 -24.48
CA ALA A 81 -7.75 4.13 -25.01
C ALA A 81 -8.01 5.27 -24.01
N ASP A 82 -9.00 5.14 -23.13
CA ASP A 82 -9.31 6.14 -22.11
C ASP A 82 -8.42 6.07 -20.87
N ARG A 83 -7.51 5.10 -20.79
CA ARG A 83 -6.50 4.97 -19.73
C ARG A 83 -5.24 5.79 -19.98
N TRP A 84 -5.00 6.28 -21.20
CA TRP A 84 -3.86 7.12 -21.53
C TRP A 84 -3.78 8.41 -20.72
N PRO A 85 -4.89 9.15 -20.47
CA PRO A 85 -4.85 10.32 -19.61
C PRO A 85 -4.35 10.01 -18.19
N LEU A 86 -4.70 8.83 -17.65
CA LEU A 86 -4.23 8.39 -16.32
C LEU A 86 -2.72 8.18 -16.33
N LEU A 87 -2.17 7.53 -17.37
CA LEU A 87 -0.73 7.34 -17.51
C LEU A 87 0.00 8.68 -17.65
N LEU A 88 -0.53 9.61 -18.45
CA LEU A 88 0.04 10.95 -18.58
C LEU A 88 0.02 11.70 -17.24
N GLY A 89 -1.09 11.63 -16.49
CA GLY A 89 -1.20 12.20 -15.16
C GLY A 89 -0.19 11.60 -14.18
N LEU A 90 -0.06 10.28 -14.18
CA LEU A 90 0.92 9.55 -13.37
C LEU A 90 2.36 9.96 -13.71
N PHE A 91 2.74 9.96 -14.98
CA PHE A 91 4.10 10.34 -15.39
C PHE A 91 4.38 11.81 -15.12
N GLY A 92 3.43 12.70 -15.39
CA GLY A 92 3.55 14.12 -15.05
C GLY A 92 3.77 14.34 -13.56
N TRP A 93 3.04 13.61 -12.74
CA TRP A 93 3.24 13.61 -11.27
C TRP A 93 4.64 13.13 -10.87
N MET A 94 5.08 11.97 -11.41
CA MET A 94 6.40 11.42 -11.11
C MET A 94 7.54 12.35 -11.52
N LEU A 95 7.42 12.99 -12.69
CA LEU A 95 8.40 13.97 -13.15
C LEU A 95 8.43 15.20 -12.25
N THR A 96 7.26 15.72 -11.86
CA THR A 96 7.15 16.87 -10.96
C THR A 96 7.73 16.55 -9.59
N ALA A 97 7.38 15.40 -9.01
CA ALA A 97 7.92 14.94 -7.75
C ALA A 97 9.44 14.75 -7.82
N GLY A 98 9.95 14.08 -8.86
CA GLY A 98 11.37 13.90 -9.08
C GLY A 98 12.13 15.22 -9.18
N TRP A 99 11.58 16.19 -9.90
CA TRP A 99 12.16 17.53 -10.04
C TRP A 99 12.18 18.30 -8.72
N VAL A 100 11.08 18.29 -7.97
CA VAL A 100 10.99 18.96 -6.65
C VAL A 100 11.92 18.35 -5.62
N GLY A 101 12.11 17.02 -5.63
CA GLY A 101 12.99 16.32 -4.69
C GLY A 101 14.48 16.38 -5.06
N LEU A 102 14.82 16.65 -6.34
CA LEU A 102 16.19 16.61 -6.84
C LEU A 102 17.17 17.54 -6.08
N PRO A 103 16.84 18.81 -5.78
CA PRO A 103 17.75 19.70 -5.07
C PRO A 103 18.18 19.17 -3.69
N LEU A 104 17.30 18.46 -3.00
CA LEU A 104 17.60 17.87 -1.70
C LEU A 104 18.65 16.76 -1.83
N LEU A 105 18.52 15.92 -2.85
CA LEU A 105 19.51 14.87 -3.13
C LEU A 105 20.84 15.45 -3.56
N LEU A 106 20.87 16.47 -4.42
CA LEU A 106 22.11 17.12 -4.85
C LEU A 106 22.90 17.74 -3.70
N ARG A 107 22.21 18.14 -2.63
CA ARG A 107 22.84 18.64 -1.38
C ARG A 107 23.28 17.54 -0.44
N SER A 108 22.76 16.34 -0.60
CA SER A 108 23.11 15.18 0.23
C SER A 108 24.52 14.67 -0.08
N SER A 109 25.17 14.12 0.92
CA SER A 109 26.45 13.42 0.75
C SER A 109 26.29 12.04 0.06
N LEU A 110 25.05 11.64 -0.26
CA LEU A 110 24.75 10.39 -0.97
C LEU A 110 25.12 10.41 -2.45
N THR A 111 25.11 11.57 -3.11
CA THR A 111 25.23 11.69 -4.58
C THR A 111 26.43 10.94 -5.16
N ALA A 112 27.57 10.91 -4.45
CA ALA A 112 28.77 10.18 -4.88
C ALA A 112 28.68 8.66 -4.68
N SER A 113 27.65 8.17 -4.00
CA SER A 113 27.54 6.76 -3.57
C SER A 113 26.30 6.03 -4.04
N ILE A 114 25.40 6.67 -4.81
CA ILE A 114 24.18 6.06 -5.32
C ILE A 114 24.15 6.07 -6.85
N SER A 115 23.44 5.09 -7.45
CA SER A 115 23.23 5.00 -8.90
C SER A 115 22.20 6.04 -9.38
N ARG A 116 22.13 6.27 -10.71
CA ARG A 116 21.09 7.16 -11.31
C ARG A 116 19.68 6.70 -10.97
N LEU A 117 19.45 5.39 -11.01
CA LEU A 117 18.15 4.80 -10.65
C LEU A 117 17.77 5.12 -9.22
N GLU A 118 18.66 4.83 -8.26
CA GLU A 118 18.41 5.13 -6.85
C GLU A 118 18.23 6.63 -6.60
N SER A 119 19.01 7.48 -7.26
CA SER A 119 18.87 8.93 -7.18
C SER A 119 17.50 9.39 -7.69
N GLY A 120 17.07 8.89 -8.86
CA GLY A 120 15.77 9.21 -9.43
C GLY A 120 14.62 8.80 -8.52
N VAL A 121 14.65 7.56 -8.02
CA VAL A 121 13.60 7.05 -7.11
C VAL A 121 13.55 7.84 -5.80
N LEU A 122 14.70 8.09 -5.17
CA LEU A 122 14.75 8.88 -3.93
C LEU A 122 14.30 10.32 -4.14
N ALA A 123 14.59 10.91 -5.32
CA ALA A 123 14.09 12.24 -5.68
C ALA A 123 12.55 12.23 -5.79
N VAL A 124 11.98 11.24 -6.48
CA VAL A 124 10.53 11.09 -6.58
C VAL A 124 9.89 10.93 -5.21
N LEU A 125 10.40 10.06 -4.35
CA LEU A 125 9.84 9.84 -3.01
C LEU A 125 9.95 11.09 -2.13
N ALA A 126 11.10 11.80 -2.15
CA ALA A 126 11.26 13.04 -1.41
C ALA A 126 10.34 14.16 -1.92
N GLY A 127 10.21 14.29 -3.25
CA GLY A 127 9.33 15.27 -3.85
C GLY A 127 7.86 14.95 -3.65
N ALA A 128 7.46 13.68 -3.72
CA ALA A 128 6.09 13.24 -3.42
C ALA A 128 5.69 13.62 -1.98
N ALA A 129 6.59 13.43 -1.00
CA ALA A 129 6.37 13.86 0.37
C ALA A 129 6.17 15.39 0.48
N ILE A 130 6.94 16.18 -0.27
CA ILE A 130 6.80 17.64 -0.31
C ILE A 130 5.48 18.06 -0.96
N LEU A 131 5.12 17.46 -2.11
CA LEU A 131 3.86 17.75 -2.80
C LEU A 131 2.64 17.40 -1.93
N SER A 132 2.66 16.26 -1.25
CA SER A 132 1.63 15.88 -0.28
C SER A 132 1.51 16.93 0.84
N THR A 133 2.63 17.36 1.43
CA THR A 133 2.63 18.36 2.52
C THR A 133 2.08 19.71 2.04
N VAL A 134 2.42 20.14 0.82
CA VAL A 134 1.90 21.38 0.24
C VAL A 134 0.41 21.27 -0.04
N THR A 135 -0.06 20.12 -0.55
CA THR A 135 -1.48 19.84 -0.74
C THR A 135 -2.25 19.93 0.58
N LEU A 136 -1.68 19.39 1.67
CA LEU A 136 -2.26 19.53 3.01
C LEU A 136 -2.38 21.01 3.41
N GLY A 137 -1.32 21.80 3.20
CA GLY A 137 -1.32 23.23 3.54
C GLY A 137 -2.39 24.01 2.79
N VAL A 138 -2.52 23.79 1.48
CA VAL A 138 -3.57 24.42 0.64
C VAL A 138 -4.95 23.97 1.09
N GLY A 139 -5.12 22.68 1.42
CA GLY A 139 -6.38 22.14 1.90
C GLY A 139 -6.80 22.68 3.26
N LEU A 140 -5.88 22.81 4.21
CA LEU A 140 -6.15 23.42 5.53
C LEU A 140 -6.45 24.91 5.43
N ALA A 141 -5.92 25.59 4.41
CA ALA A 141 -6.25 27.00 4.14
C ALA A 141 -7.64 27.20 3.51
N GLY A 142 -8.36 26.13 3.14
CA GLY A 142 -9.71 26.22 2.54
C GLY A 142 -9.69 26.55 1.05
N GLU A 143 -8.63 26.26 0.34
CA GLU A 143 -8.40 26.71 -1.03
C GLU A 143 -8.54 25.58 -2.07
N LEU A 144 -9.34 24.53 -1.78
CA LEU A 144 -9.51 23.38 -2.69
C LEU A 144 -10.65 23.55 -3.69
N SER A 145 -11.52 24.56 -3.52
CA SER A 145 -12.65 24.84 -4.45
C SER A 145 -12.15 25.24 -5.85
N SER A 146 -10.91 25.69 -5.96
CA SER A 146 -10.28 26.08 -7.21
C SER A 146 -8.92 25.36 -7.37
N ARG A 147 -8.60 24.99 -8.61
CA ARG A 147 -7.28 24.39 -8.91
C ARG A 147 -6.12 25.39 -8.85
N TRP A 148 -6.39 26.69 -8.95
CA TRP A 148 -5.34 27.70 -9.09
C TRP A 148 -4.42 27.84 -7.90
N PRO A 149 -4.88 27.84 -6.62
CA PRO A 149 -3.97 27.89 -5.47
C PRO A 149 -2.98 26.74 -5.46
N LEU A 150 -3.44 25.52 -5.76
CA LEU A 150 -2.59 24.33 -5.80
C LEU A 150 -1.64 24.37 -7.00
N LEU A 151 -2.09 24.78 -8.19
CA LEU A 151 -1.24 24.96 -9.35
C LEU A 151 -0.13 25.99 -9.10
N LEU A 152 -0.48 27.13 -8.50
CA LEU A 152 0.50 28.18 -8.17
C LEU A 152 1.52 27.68 -7.13
N ALA A 153 1.07 26.95 -6.11
CA ALA A 153 1.94 26.36 -5.11
C ALA A 153 2.92 25.35 -5.74
N PHE A 154 2.41 24.47 -6.63
CA PHE A 154 3.27 23.50 -7.34
C PHE A 154 4.22 24.18 -8.33
N ALA A 155 3.75 25.19 -9.06
CA ALA A 155 4.60 25.99 -9.94
C ALA A 155 5.72 26.69 -9.17
N ALA A 156 5.41 27.28 -8.00
CA ALA A 156 6.42 27.87 -7.12
C ALA A 156 7.47 26.85 -6.66
N LEU A 157 7.03 25.62 -6.30
CA LEU A 157 7.96 24.53 -5.95
C LEU A 157 8.85 24.14 -7.14
N VAL A 158 8.28 24.00 -8.34
CA VAL A 158 9.02 23.64 -9.56
C VAL A 158 10.06 24.71 -9.91
N VAL A 159 9.67 25.98 -9.88
CA VAL A 159 10.58 27.12 -10.13
C VAL A 159 11.65 27.20 -9.04
N GLY A 160 11.27 27.08 -7.76
CA GLY A 160 12.20 27.08 -6.65
C GLY A 160 13.20 25.92 -6.73
N ALA A 161 12.73 24.71 -7.05
CA ALA A 161 13.59 23.54 -7.26
C ALA A 161 14.55 23.77 -8.44
N GLY A 162 14.08 24.36 -9.54
CA GLY A 162 14.92 24.73 -10.70
C GLY A 162 16.01 25.70 -10.31
N GLY A 163 15.68 26.79 -9.59
CA GLY A 163 16.63 27.76 -9.08
C GLY A 163 17.68 27.14 -8.16
N LEU A 164 17.25 26.32 -7.21
CA LEU A 164 18.15 25.59 -6.32
C LEU A 164 19.07 24.63 -7.04
N THR A 165 18.53 23.88 -8.02
CA THR A 165 19.33 22.98 -8.88
C THR A 165 20.38 23.75 -9.67
N MET A 166 19.99 24.86 -10.31
CA MET A 166 20.91 25.71 -11.07
C MET A 166 22.05 26.26 -10.21
N VAL A 167 21.74 26.74 -9.00
CA VAL A 167 22.76 27.21 -8.05
C VAL A 167 23.76 26.10 -7.71
N GLN A 168 23.26 24.86 -7.54
CA GLN A 168 24.12 23.71 -7.21
C GLN A 168 25.02 23.33 -8.38
N LEU A 169 24.46 23.29 -9.61
CA LEU A 169 25.23 23.02 -10.83
C LEU A 169 26.32 24.07 -11.07
N ARG A 170 26.02 25.37 -10.87
CA ARG A 170 27.00 26.45 -10.94
C ARG A 170 28.13 26.34 -9.89
N ARG A 171 27.86 25.69 -8.74
CA ARG A 171 28.84 25.37 -7.71
C ARG A 171 29.65 24.10 -8.01
N GLY A 172 29.51 23.53 -9.21
CA GLY A 172 30.22 22.31 -9.59
C GLY A 172 29.69 21.05 -8.91
N VAL A 173 28.53 21.12 -8.26
CA VAL A 173 27.81 19.92 -7.81
C VAL A 173 27.24 19.28 -9.06
N THR A 174 28.01 18.40 -9.66
CA THR A 174 27.49 17.50 -10.66
C THR A 174 26.69 16.42 -9.95
N LEU A 175 25.66 15.88 -10.58
CA LEU A 175 25.28 14.48 -10.38
C LEU A 175 26.53 13.69 -10.82
N SER A 176 27.58 13.76 -10.02
CA SER A 176 28.67 12.82 -10.07
C SER A 176 28.03 11.51 -9.66
N VAL A 177 27.33 10.98 -10.63
CA VAL A 177 26.99 9.59 -10.67
C VAL A 177 28.36 8.96 -10.65
N GLY A 178 28.84 8.67 -9.46
CA GLY A 178 30.00 7.82 -9.34
C GLY A 178 29.67 6.69 -10.29
N ASP A 179 30.55 6.35 -11.20
CA ASP A 179 30.51 5.14 -11.95
C ASP A 179 30.47 4.01 -10.89
N VAL A 180 29.33 3.92 -10.18
CA VAL A 180 28.95 2.72 -9.47
C VAL A 180 28.70 1.77 -10.63
N ARG A 181 29.84 1.32 -11.24
CA ARG A 181 29.85 0.23 -12.17
C ARG A 181 29.11 -0.85 -11.40
N ILE A 182 27.79 -0.94 -11.67
CA ILE A 182 27.04 -2.13 -11.29
C ILE A 182 27.99 -3.22 -11.76
N ARG A 183 28.64 -3.87 -10.82
CA ARG A 183 29.61 -4.89 -11.11
C ARG A 183 28.92 -5.80 -12.09
N ARG A 184 29.21 -5.63 -13.40
CA ARG A 184 28.78 -6.62 -14.36
C ARG A 184 29.28 -7.89 -13.73
N SER A 185 28.39 -8.76 -13.29
CA SER A 185 28.80 -10.09 -12.86
C SER A 185 29.43 -10.69 -14.11
N SER A 186 30.72 -10.44 -14.27
CA SER A 186 31.48 -11.18 -15.24
C SER A 186 31.32 -12.62 -14.80
N SER A 187 31.15 -13.51 -15.75
CA SER A 187 31.22 -14.96 -15.51
C SER A 187 32.45 -15.37 -14.67
N ALA A 188 33.48 -14.52 -14.59
CA ALA A 188 34.65 -14.62 -13.73
C ALA A 188 34.39 -14.43 -12.23
N ASP A 189 33.30 -13.76 -11.81
CA ASP A 189 32.94 -13.64 -10.38
C ASP A 189 32.18 -14.88 -9.84
N LEU A 190 31.70 -15.73 -10.74
CA LEU A 190 31.17 -17.07 -10.42
C LEU A 190 32.32 -18.03 -10.49
N ASN A 191 32.85 -18.48 -9.37
CA ASN A 191 33.98 -19.45 -9.26
C ASN A 191 33.68 -20.83 -9.88
N ARG A 192 32.66 -20.94 -10.74
CA ARG A 192 32.23 -22.14 -11.46
C ARG A 192 31.80 -21.78 -12.89
N PRO A 193 32.01 -22.66 -13.87
CA PRO A 193 31.48 -22.52 -15.20
C PRO A 193 29.93 -22.44 -15.09
N THR A 194 29.37 -21.29 -15.49
CA THR A 194 27.93 -21.13 -15.58
C THR A 194 27.40 -22.00 -16.71
N SER A 195 26.42 -22.85 -16.41
CA SER A 195 25.76 -23.61 -17.46
C SER A 195 25.07 -22.61 -18.44
N GLN A 196 25.05 -22.99 -19.73
CA GLN A 196 24.32 -22.18 -20.73
C GLN A 196 22.86 -21.91 -20.28
N LEU A 197 22.20 -22.90 -19.70
CA LEU A 197 20.88 -22.78 -19.13
C LEU A 197 20.80 -21.66 -18.07
N GLY A 198 21.77 -21.59 -17.15
CA GLY A 198 21.80 -20.55 -16.12
C GLY A 198 21.92 -19.13 -16.68
N VAL A 199 22.67 -18.97 -17.77
CA VAL A 199 22.82 -17.71 -18.47
C VAL A 199 21.50 -17.31 -19.16
N TRP A 200 20.85 -18.24 -19.85
CA TRP A 200 19.56 -18.02 -20.51
C TRP A 200 18.46 -17.66 -19.51
N LEU A 201 18.29 -18.48 -18.47
CA LEU A 201 17.32 -18.22 -17.41
C LEU A 201 17.58 -16.86 -16.73
N GLY A 202 18.84 -16.51 -16.49
CA GLY A 202 19.22 -15.21 -15.93
C GLY A 202 18.84 -14.02 -16.82
N ARG A 203 18.76 -14.20 -18.14
CA ARG A 203 18.28 -13.18 -19.08
C ARG A 203 16.76 -13.05 -19.11
N LEU A 204 16.02 -14.11 -18.78
CA LEU A 204 14.55 -14.06 -18.67
C LEU A 204 14.09 -13.29 -17.44
N LEU A 205 14.88 -13.30 -16.37
CA LEU A 205 14.51 -12.68 -15.10
C LEU A 205 14.14 -11.18 -15.21
N PRO A 206 14.94 -10.30 -15.85
CA PRO A 206 14.54 -8.91 -16.08
C PRO A 206 13.26 -8.78 -16.90
N VAL A 207 13.09 -9.57 -17.95
CA VAL A 207 11.93 -9.51 -18.84
C VAL A 207 10.66 -9.88 -18.06
N ALA A 208 10.69 -11.00 -17.34
CA ALA A 208 9.56 -11.42 -16.51
C ALA A 208 9.25 -10.41 -15.40
N THR A 209 10.27 -9.81 -14.80
CA THR A 209 10.09 -8.77 -13.77
C THR A 209 9.42 -7.52 -14.35
N ILE A 210 9.84 -7.06 -15.53
CA ILE A 210 9.24 -5.91 -16.22
C ILE A 210 7.80 -6.23 -16.63
N LEU A 211 7.53 -7.44 -17.11
CA LEU A 211 6.18 -7.86 -17.44
C LEU A 211 5.24 -7.77 -16.23
N ILE A 212 5.66 -8.30 -15.07
CA ILE A 212 4.86 -8.21 -13.84
C ILE A 212 4.69 -6.75 -13.38
N ALA A 213 5.74 -5.93 -13.48
CA ALA A 213 5.64 -4.50 -13.20
C ALA A 213 4.58 -3.82 -14.09
N THR A 214 4.56 -4.18 -15.38
CA THR A 214 3.55 -3.68 -16.33
C THR A 214 2.15 -4.15 -15.96
N LEU A 215 1.96 -5.43 -15.65
CA LEU A 215 0.66 -5.97 -15.20
C LEU A 215 0.17 -5.27 -13.93
N THR A 216 1.05 -5.07 -12.95
CA THR A 216 0.71 -4.32 -11.72
C THR A 216 0.29 -2.88 -12.06
N LEU A 217 1.02 -2.20 -12.94
CA LEU A 217 0.67 -0.85 -13.38
C LEU A 217 -0.70 -0.81 -14.08
N LEU A 218 -0.97 -1.78 -14.97
CA LEU A 218 -2.28 -1.89 -15.63
C LEU A 218 -3.42 -2.10 -14.60
N GLY A 219 -3.21 -2.93 -13.59
CA GLY A 219 -4.15 -3.10 -12.49
C GLY A 219 -4.37 -1.82 -11.67
N CYS A 220 -3.33 -0.97 -11.51
CA CYS A 220 -3.48 0.32 -10.86
C CYS A 220 -4.40 1.29 -11.63
N LEU A 221 -4.55 1.11 -12.95
CA LEU A 221 -5.46 1.92 -13.79
C LEU A 221 -6.93 1.45 -13.73
N MET A 222 -7.21 0.36 -13.01
CA MET A 222 -8.57 -0.17 -12.83
C MET A 222 -9.34 0.68 -11.81
N PRO A 223 -10.69 0.76 -11.91
CA PRO A 223 -11.51 1.38 -10.88
C PRO A 223 -11.27 0.76 -9.49
N PRO A 224 -11.47 1.52 -8.40
CA PRO A 224 -11.35 0.99 -7.05
C PRO A 224 -12.43 -0.07 -6.79
N TRP A 225 -12.15 -1.01 -5.87
CA TRP A 225 -13.11 -2.04 -5.44
C TRP A 225 -13.02 -2.37 -3.96
N GLU A 226 -11.85 -2.10 -3.34
CA GLU A 226 -11.60 -2.44 -1.95
C GLU A 226 -12.41 -1.53 -1.03
N PHE A 227 -13.00 -2.12 0.02
CA PHE A 227 -13.90 -1.44 0.94
C PHE A 227 -13.28 -0.16 1.52
N ASP A 228 -12.10 -0.27 2.13
CA ASP A 228 -11.40 0.87 2.74
C ASP A 228 -11.12 1.99 1.72
N VAL A 229 -10.87 1.62 0.45
CA VAL A 229 -10.54 2.59 -0.60
C VAL A 229 -11.75 3.44 -0.96
N VAL A 230 -12.92 2.83 -1.08
CA VAL A 230 -14.16 3.55 -1.43
C VAL A 230 -14.87 4.13 -0.20
N GLU A 231 -14.52 3.69 1.01
CA GLU A 231 -15.03 4.23 2.27
C GLU A 231 -14.28 5.50 2.70
N TYR A 232 -12.92 5.55 2.60
CA TYR A 232 -12.17 6.71 3.06
C TYR A 232 -10.92 7.07 2.26
N HIS A 233 -10.15 6.14 1.66
CA HIS A 233 -8.92 6.50 0.94
C HIS A 233 -9.17 7.38 -0.28
N LEU A 234 -10.29 7.22 -0.98
CA LEU A 234 -10.72 8.09 -2.07
C LEU A 234 -11.92 8.96 -1.69
N GLN A 235 -12.79 8.49 -0.77
CA GLN A 235 -13.96 9.23 -0.35
C GLN A 235 -13.59 10.49 0.44
N ALA A 236 -12.68 10.43 1.40
CA ALA A 236 -12.25 11.61 2.14
C ALA A 236 -11.66 12.71 1.23
N PRO A 237 -10.73 12.41 0.28
CA PRO A 237 -10.32 13.36 -0.74
C PRO A 237 -11.49 13.96 -1.55
N LYS A 238 -12.47 13.13 -1.94
CA LYS A 238 -13.65 13.60 -2.68
C LYS A 238 -14.46 14.62 -1.86
N GLU A 239 -14.69 14.34 -0.58
CA GLU A 239 -15.38 15.26 0.32
C GLU A 239 -14.62 16.56 0.54
N PHE A 240 -13.30 16.50 0.68
CA PHE A 240 -12.46 17.69 0.81
C PHE A 240 -12.51 18.57 -0.45
N VAL A 241 -12.60 17.98 -1.64
CA VAL A 241 -12.83 18.74 -2.88
C VAL A 241 -14.24 19.37 -2.88
N GLN A 242 -15.26 18.62 -2.47
CA GLN A 242 -16.65 19.10 -2.42
C GLN A 242 -16.84 20.23 -1.43
N THR A 243 -16.18 20.16 -0.26
CA THR A 243 -16.25 21.19 0.78
C THR A 243 -15.27 22.35 0.57
N GLY A 244 -14.27 22.16 -0.29
CA GLY A 244 -13.22 23.15 -0.55
C GLY A 244 -12.14 23.22 0.54
N VAL A 245 -12.22 22.40 1.60
CA VAL A 245 -11.33 22.45 2.76
C VAL A 245 -11.04 21.06 3.34
N ILE A 246 -9.84 20.86 3.86
CA ILE A 246 -9.56 19.72 4.73
C ILE A 246 -10.06 20.07 6.13
N GLY A 247 -11.23 19.53 6.49
CA GLY A 247 -11.90 19.74 7.79
C GLY A 247 -11.99 18.45 8.60
N PHE A 248 -12.55 18.56 9.82
CA PHE A 248 -12.95 17.39 10.59
C PHE A 248 -14.20 16.76 9.97
N VAL A 249 -14.19 15.45 9.76
CA VAL A 249 -15.29 14.69 9.16
C VAL A 249 -15.99 13.88 10.25
N PRO A 250 -17.15 14.34 10.77
CA PRO A 250 -17.78 13.76 11.95
C PRO A 250 -18.47 12.40 11.68
N HIS A 251 -18.72 12.08 10.44
CA HIS A 251 -19.40 10.86 9.98
C HIS A 251 -18.44 9.79 9.41
N ASN A 252 -17.14 10.08 9.41
CA ASN A 252 -16.13 9.13 8.95
C ASN A 252 -14.86 9.28 9.80
N ILE A 253 -14.75 8.45 10.83
CA ILE A 253 -13.64 8.46 11.79
C ILE A 253 -12.28 8.29 11.11
N TYR A 254 -12.20 7.47 10.05
CA TYR A 254 -10.97 7.19 9.32
C TYR A 254 -10.46 8.40 8.51
N ALA A 255 -11.38 9.25 8.02
CA ALA A 255 -11.04 10.47 7.29
C ALA A 255 -10.27 11.51 8.13
N ASN A 256 -10.27 11.34 9.47
CA ASN A 256 -9.57 12.22 10.40
C ASN A 256 -8.14 11.74 10.74
N MET A 257 -7.77 10.53 10.35
CA MET A 257 -6.41 9.98 10.53
C MET A 257 -5.40 10.68 9.60
N PRO A 258 -4.08 10.43 9.76
CA PRO A 258 -3.10 10.88 8.78
C PRO A 258 -3.35 10.27 7.40
N LEU A 259 -3.55 11.11 6.39
CA LEU A 259 -3.91 10.75 5.02
C LEU A 259 -2.85 11.23 4.01
N GLY A 260 -1.56 11.18 4.37
CA GLY A 260 -0.50 11.72 3.54
C GLY A 260 -0.35 11.05 2.17
N ALA A 261 -0.72 9.78 2.03
CA ALA A 261 -0.75 9.08 0.75
C ALA A 261 -1.96 9.50 -0.09
N GLU A 262 -3.11 9.70 0.53
CA GLU A 262 -4.38 10.08 -0.09
C GLU A 262 -4.36 11.50 -0.65
N LEU A 263 -3.47 12.35 -0.14
CA LEU A 263 -3.29 13.71 -0.67
C LEU A 263 -2.78 13.72 -2.12
N HIS A 264 -2.21 12.62 -2.61
CA HIS A 264 -1.91 12.49 -4.03
C HIS A 264 -3.19 12.39 -4.86
N SER A 265 -4.19 11.68 -4.35
CA SER A 265 -5.53 11.60 -4.96
C SER A 265 -6.26 12.94 -4.85
N LEU A 266 -6.21 13.58 -3.68
CA LEU A 266 -6.79 14.92 -3.49
C LEU A 266 -6.20 15.93 -4.49
N ALA A 267 -4.87 15.99 -4.59
CA ALA A 267 -4.22 16.90 -5.52
C ALA A 267 -4.63 16.63 -6.97
N ALA A 268 -4.68 15.36 -7.37
CA ALA A 268 -5.11 14.99 -8.72
C ALA A 268 -6.57 15.37 -8.98
N MET A 269 -7.48 15.15 -8.00
CA MET A 269 -8.89 15.55 -8.11
C MET A 269 -9.04 17.07 -8.30
N VAL A 270 -8.33 17.86 -7.50
CA VAL A 270 -8.36 19.34 -7.59
C VAL A 270 -7.77 19.82 -8.93
N LEU A 271 -6.66 19.25 -9.38
CA LEU A 271 -5.98 19.67 -10.62
C LEU A 271 -6.78 19.31 -11.87
N VAL A 272 -7.42 18.14 -11.91
CA VAL A 272 -8.34 17.75 -12.98
C VAL A 272 -9.56 18.67 -12.96
N GLY A 273 -10.18 18.85 -11.79
CA GLY A 273 -11.30 19.76 -11.58
C GLY A 273 -12.56 19.40 -12.37
N GLY A 274 -13.56 20.28 -12.28
CA GLY A 274 -14.85 20.06 -12.93
C GLY A 274 -15.71 18.97 -12.26
N SER A 275 -16.90 18.70 -12.79
CA SER A 275 -17.87 17.75 -12.21
C SER A 275 -17.38 16.29 -12.18
N GLN A 276 -16.37 15.96 -12.98
CA GLN A 276 -15.77 14.61 -13.06
C GLN A 276 -14.37 14.54 -12.44
N GLY A 277 -13.88 15.62 -11.82
CA GLY A 277 -12.56 15.70 -11.23
C GLY A 277 -12.33 14.65 -10.14
N TRP A 278 -13.35 14.36 -9.34
CA TRP A 278 -13.30 13.31 -8.32
C TRP A 278 -13.00 11.92 -8.92
N TRP A 279 -13.59 11.57 -10.07
CA TRP A 279 -13.40 10.28 -10.71
C TRP A 279 -12.03 10.18 -11.39
N TRP A 280 -11.77 11.04 -12.38
CA TRP A 280 -10.51 10.99 -13.14
C TRP A 280 -9.29 11.28 -12.28
N GLY A 281 -9.40 12.29 -11.40
CA GLY A 281 -8.36 12.61 -10.44
C GLY A 281 -8.15 11.51 -9.41
N GLY A 282 -9.23 10.86 -8.96
CA GLY A 282 -9.16 9.70 -8.06
C GLY A 282 -8.43 8.52 -8.68
N LEU A 283 -8.71 8.19 -9.95
CA LEU A 283 -8.01 7.14 -10.70
C LEU A 283 -6.52 7.48 -10.92
N ILE A 284 -6.20 8.74 -11.26
CA ILE A 284 -4.81 9.20 -11.35
C ILE A 284 -4.12 9.04 -9.99
N GLY A 285 -4.73 9.51 -8.91
CA GLY A 285 -4.21 9.42 -7.55
C GLY A 285 -3.99 7.98 -7.09
N LYS A 286 -4.97 7.10 -7.35
CA LYS A 286 -4.85 5.66 -7.11
C LYS A 286 -3.67 5.05 -7.87
N SER A 287 -3.45 5.45 -9.13
CA SER A 287 -2.32 4.99 -9.93
C SER A 287 -0.98 5.51 -9.38
N ILE A 288 -0.95 6.74 -8.84
CA ILE A 288 0.23 7.29 -8.17
C ILE A 288 0.55 6.45 -6.93
N THR A 289 -0.40 6.22 -6.02
CA THR A 289 -0.17 5.43 -4.80
C THR A 289 0.24 4.00 -5.13
N GLY A 290 -0.39 3.35 -6.09
CA GLY A 290 -0.05 2.00 -6.53
C GLY A 290 1.38 1.89 -7.10
N SER A 291 1.87 2.93 -7.79
CA SER A 291 3.23 2.95 -8.36
C SER A 291 4.36 3.00 -7.32
N PHE A 292 4.07 3.27 -6.04
CA PHE A 292 5.08 3.22 -4.99
C PHE A 292 5.67 1.82 -4.80
N SER A 293 4.94 0.75 -5.13
CA SER A 293 5.49 -0.62 -5.16
C SER A 293 6.58 -0.77 -6.23
N LEU A 294 6.40 -0.14 -7.39
CA LEU A 294 7.40 -0.13 -8.48
C LEU A 294 8.63 0.69 -8.08
N LEU A 295 8.42 1.84 -7.42
CA LEU A 295 9.52 2.66 -6.88
C LEU A 295 10.29 1.90 -5.79
N ALA A 296 9.60 1.20 -4.90
CA ALA A 296 10.23 0.36 -3.89
C ALA A 296 11.05 -0.77 -4.51
N ALA A 297 10.52 -1.45 -5.53
CA ALA A 297 11.22 -2.50 -6.25
C ALA A 297 12.48 -1.99 -6.97
N ALA A 298 12.39 -0.83 -7.63
CA ALA A 298 13.51 -0.18 -8.29
C ALA A 298 14.62 0.24 -7.29
N LEU A 299 14.24 0.83 -6.16
CA LEU A 299 15.17 1.22 -5.10
C LEU A 299 15.85 0.00 -4.48
N LEU A 300 15.06 -1.02 -4.14
CA LEU A 300 15.56 -2.28 -3.56
C LEU A 300 16.52 -2.97 -4.52
N GLY A 301 16.12 -3.09 -5.79
CA GLY A 301 16.95 -3.68 -6.85
C GLY A 301 18.27 -2.94 -7.03
N GLY A 302 18.27 -1.62 -7.08
CA GLY A 302 19.46 -0.78 -7.16
C GLY A 302 20.39 -0.99 -5.94
N PHE A 303 19.83 -0.95 -4.75
CA PHE A 303 20.58 -1.14 -3.51
C PHE A 303 21.25 -2.53 -3.41
N VAL A 304 20.53 -3.60 -3.74
CA VAL A 304 21.05 -4.96 -3.72
C VAL A 304 22.10 -5.17 -4.82
N ALA A 305 21.83 -4.65 -6.03
CA ALA A 305 22.75 -4.77 -7.18
C ALA A 305 24.14 -4.21 -6.89
N ARG A 306 24.22 -3.16 -6.09
CA ARG A 306 25.45 -2.49 -5.67
C ARG A 306 26.47 -3.46 -5.03
N LYS A 307 25.99 -4.43 -4.27
CA LYS A 307 26.84 -5.34 -3.49
C LYS A 307 26.92 -6.76 -4.05
N PHE A 308 25.86 -7.21 -4.71
CA PHE A 308 25.76 -8.59 -5.17
C PHE A 308 25.70 -8.72 -6.70
N GLY A 309 25.68 -7.60 -7.43
CA GLY A 309 25.61 -7.57 -8.90
C GLY A 309 24.17 -7.45 -9.42
N ALA A 310 24.03 -7.14 -10.71
CA ALA A 310 22.77 -6.82 -11.37
C ALA A 310 21.73 -7.95 -11.24
N TRP A 311 22.15 -9.22 -11.42
CA TRP A 311 21.25 -10.36 -11.27
C TRP A 311 20.56 -10.38 -9.90
N SER A 312 21.33 -10.17 -8.83
CA SER A 312 20.80 -10.15 -7.45
C SER A 312 19.83 -8.97 -7.22
N GLY A 313 20.09 -7.83 -7.88
CA GLY A 313 19.18 -6.69 -7.88
C GLY A 313 17.85 -7.04 -8.54
N TRP A 314 17.87 -7.70 -9.70
CA TRP A 314 16.67 -8.19 -10.35
C TRP A 314 15.93 -9.22 -9.51
N VAL A 315 16.63 -10.12 -8.81
CA VAL A 315 16.01 -11.06 -7.85
C VAL A 315 15.24 -10.31 -6.77
N ALA A 316 15.82 -9.28 -6.18
CA ALA A 316 15.17 -8.51 -5.12
C ALA A 316 13.91 -7.80 -5.62
N ALA A 317 13.99 -7.14 -6.79
CA ALA A 317 12.86 -6.48 -7.43
C ALA A 317 11.78 -7.49 -7.84
N ALA A 318 12.20 -8.61 -8.43
CA ALA A 318 11.31 -9.68 -8.87
C ALA A 318 10.48 -10.26 -7.71
N LEU A 319 11.11 -10.60 -6.59
CA LEU A 319 10.42 -11.16 -5.43
C LEU A 319 9.43 -10.18 -4.80
N LEU A 320 9.75 -8.88 -4.79
CA LEU A 320 8.84 -7.87 -4.29
C LEU A 320 7.62 -7.70 -5.19
N LEU A 321 7.83 -7.65 -6.51
CA LEU A 321 6.74 -7.47 -7.47
C LEU A 321 5.92 -8.76 -7.69
N ALA A 322 6.54 -9.94 -7.54
CA ALA A 322 5.84 -11.23 -7.60
C ALA A 322 5.00 -11.52 -6.36
N ALA A 323 5.13 -10.73 -5.31
CA ALA A 323 4.34 -10.91 -4.09
C ALA A 323 2.87 -10.51 -4.35
N PRO A 324 1.90 -11.44 -4.26
CA PRO A 324 0.50 -11.12 -4.50
C PRO A 324 0.01 -9.96 -3.64
N GLY A 325 0.47 -9.86 -2.38
CA GLY A 325 0.11 -8.76 -1.48
C GLY A 325 0.62 -7.39 -1.93
N SER A 326 1.82 -7.32 -2.52
CA SER A 326 2.34 -6.07 -3.10
C SER A 326 1.45 -5.58 -4.24
N ALA A 327 1.07 -6.51 -5.13
CA ALA A 327 0.21 -6.19 -6.26
C ALA A 327 -1.22 -5.87 -5.84
N HIS A 328 -1.82 -6.69 -4.94
CA HIS A 328 -3.18 -6.45 -4.43
C HIS A 328 -3.31 -5.05 -3.83
N VAL A 329 -2.45 -4.69 -2.88
CA VAL A 329 -2.45 -3.37 -2.23
C VAL A 329 -2.28 -2.24 -3.24
N SER A 330 -1.38 -2.41 -4.23
CA SER A 330 -1.13 -1.40 -5.26
C SER A 330 -2.31 -1.23 -6.21
N MET A 331 -2.89 -2.33 -6.68
CA MET A 331 -4.00 -2.32 -7.65
C MET A 331 -5.31 -1.87 -7.00
N ALA A 332 -5.54 -2.25 -5.74
CA ALA A 332 -6.70 -1.81 -4.97
C ALA A 332 -6.70 -0.30 -4.69
N GLY A 333 -5.53 0.30 -4.52
CA GLY A 333 -5.39 1.71 -4.12
C GLY A 333 -5.19 1.89 -2.60
N LEU A 334 -4.83 0.81 -1.90
CA LEU A 334 -4.42 0.84 -0.49
C LEU A 334 -3.02 1.44 -0.34
N ILE A 335 -2.69 1.91 0.86
CA ILE A 335 -1.50 2.74 1.09
C ILE A 335 -0.30 2.00 1.71
N ASP A 336 -0.45 0.71 2.03
CA ASP A 336 0.59 -0.03 2.74
C ASP A 336 1.91 -0.13 1.93
N MET A 337 1.84 -0.13 0.59
CA MET A 337 3.04 -0.06 -0.27
C MET A 337 3.64 1.34 -0.36
N VAL A 338 2.87 2.41 -0.10
CA VAL A 338 3.42 3.76 0.06
C VAL A 338 4.27 3.82 1.34
N LEU A 339 3.72 3.29 2.44
CA LEU A 339 4.44 3.16 3.70
C LEU A 339 5.70 2.29 3.55
N ALA A 340 5.62 1.16 2.82
CA ALA A 340 6.74 0.28 2.51
C ALA A 340 7.86 0.98 1.74
N ALA A 341 7.51 1.81 0.75
CA ALA A 341 8.48 2.58 -0.04
C ALA A 341 9.21 3.61 0.82
N TYR A 342 8.51 4.33 1.69
CA TYR A 342 9.13 5.29 2.63
C TYR A 342 9.97 4.58 3.70
N LEU A 343 9.52 3.45 4.24
CA LEU A 343 10.32 2.62 5.15
C LEU A 343 11.63 2.18 4.49
N LEU A 344 11.53 1.62 3.29
CA LEU A 344 12.70 1.20 2.52
C LEU A 344 13.64 2.37 2.22
N ALA A 345 13.10 3.50 1.77
CA ALA A 345 13.89 4.69 1.45
C ALA A 345 14.64 5.22 2.67
N ALA A 346 13.96 5.36 3.82
CA ALA A 346 14.58 5.77 5.07
C ALA A 346 15.66 4.79 5.54
N ALA A 347 15.40 3.47 5.42
CA ALA A 347 16.37 2.42 5.76
C ALA A 347 17.59 2.43 4.83
N VAL A 348 17.39 2.55 3.50
CA VAL A 348 18.48 2.64 2.51
C VAL A 348 19.33 3.88 2.74
N VAL A 349 18.70 5.06 2.87
CA VAL A 349 19.41 6.33 3.08
C VAL A 349 20.21 6.29 4.38
N THR A 350 19.62 5.85 5.49
CA THR A 350 20.30 5.71 6.78
C THR A 350 21.46 4.72 6.70
N THR A 351 21.27 3.58 6.02
CA THR A 351 22.31 2.57 5.81
C THR A 351 23.50 3.12 5.03
N LEU A 352 23.23 3.84 3.94
CA LEU A 352 24.28 4.40 3.08
C LEU A 352 25.02 5.58 3.75
N LEU A 353 24.33 6.37 4.55
CA LEU A 353 24.89 7.48 5.32
C LEU A 353 25.58 7.04 6.62
N TRP A 354 25.46 5.77 7.02
CA TRP A 354 26.02 5.30 8.27
C TRP A 354 27.52 5.61 8.49
N PRO A 355 28.40 5.44 7.47
CA PRO A 355 29.81 5.82 7.61
C PRO A 355 30.00 7.32 7.87
N GLN A 356 29.26 8.17 7.15
CA GLN A 356 29.33 9.63 7.26
C GLN A 356 28.79 10.13 8.62
N LEU A 357 27.69 9.52 9.10
CA LEU A 357 27.13 9.79 10.43
C LEU A 357 28.16 9.47 11.52
N ARG A 358 28.85 8.34 11.43
CA ARG A 358 29.86 7.93 12.41
C ARG A 358 31.16 8.72 12.34
N SER A 359 31.60 9.11 11.14
CA SER A 359 32.82 9.92 10.96
C SER A 359 32.60 11.40 11.27
N GLY A 360 31.36 11.85 11.37
CA GLY A 360 31.01 13.26 11.54
C GLY A 360 31.21 14.09 10.27
N THR A 361 31.02 13.50 9.09
CA THR A 361 31.14 14.16 7.77
C THR A 361 29.81 14.29 7.04
N ALA A 362 28.70 13.72 7.56
CA ALA A 362 27.37 13.92 7.01
C ALA A 362 26.95 15.40 7.06
N ARG A 363 26.07 15.83 6.18
CA ARG A 363 25.59 17.20 6.05
C ARG A 363 24.25 17.40 6.76
N TRP A 364 23.89 18.64 7.07
CA TRP A 364 22.54 18.97 7.58
C TRP A 364 21.43 18.44 6.66
N SER A 365 21.63 18.54 5.33
CA SER A 365 20.72 18.02 4.30
C SER A 365 20.53 16.48 4.34
N ASP A 366 21.51 15.74 4.88
CA ASP A 366 21.40 14.30 5.06
C ASP A 366 20.40 13.99 6.19
N GLY A 367 20.48 14.75 7.29
CA GLY A 367 19.48 14.69 8.35
C GLY A 367 18.08 15.06 7.84
N LEU A 368 17.97 16.17 7.08
CA LEU A 368 16.72 16.62 6.48
C LEU A 368 16.09 15.54 5.59
N LEU A 369 16.87 14.89 4.73
CA LEU A 369 16.39 13.82 3.87
C LEU A 369 15.88 12.59 4.67
N ILE A 370 16.65 12.16 5.69
CA ILE A 370 16.24 11.06 6.57
C ILE A 370 14.92 11.40 7.27
N GLY A 371 14.83 12.60 7.86
CA GLY A 371 13.66 13.06 8.60
C GLY A 371 12.43 13.21 7.69
N LEU A 372 12.61 13.76 6.48
CA LEU A 372 11.53 13.94 5.51
C LEU A 372 10.94 12.59 5.07
N LEU A 373 11.78 11.61 4.76
CA LEU A 373 11.31 10.27 4.36
C LEU A 373 10.65 9.52 5.52
N ALA A 374 11.21 9.60 6.73
CA ALA A 374 10.63 8.99 7.91
C ALA A 374 9.31 9.67 8.31
N GLY A 375 9.25 10.99 8.22
CA GLY A 375 8.04 11.77 8.50
C GLY A 375 6.92 11.53 7.48
N ALA A 376 7.26 11.36 6.21
CA ALA A 376 6.30 10.98 5.17
C ALA A 376 5.65 9.62 5.48
N ALA A 377 6.42 8.64 5.98
CA ALA A 377 5.86 7.37 6.46
C ALA A 377 4.85 7.58 7.60
N ALA A 378 5.15 8.44 8.57
CA ALA A 378 4.26 8.75 9.68
C ALA A 378 3.05 9.61 9.27
N ALA A 379 3.17 10.38 8.19
CA ALA A 379 2.06 11.12 7.58
C ALA A 379 1.08 10.22 6.84
N CYS A 380 1.50 9.03 6.38
CA CYS A 380 0.61 8.08 5.71
C CYS A 380 -0.25 7.28 6.69
N LYS A 381 0.29 6.91 7.85
CA LYS A 381 -0.39 6.02 8.80
C LYS A 381 0.28 6.11 10.18
N TYR A 382 -0.47 6.01 11.27
CA TYR A 382 0.09 6.02 12.63
C TYR A 382 1.16 4.96 12.85
N THR A 383 1.02 3.79 12.22
CA THR A 383 2.05 2.75 12.27
C THR A 383 3.41 3.19 11.73
N GLY A 384 3.45 4.21 10.86
CA GLY A 384 4.69 4.80 10.36
C GLY A 384 5.57 5.41 11.45
N LEU A 385 4.98 5.91 12.55
CA LEU A 385 5.75 6.36 13.72
C LEU A 385 6.55 5.21 14.34
N LEU A 386 5.90 4.07 14.52
CA LEU A 386 6.50 2.91 15.19
C LEU A 386 7.37 2.09 14.23
N PHE A 387 6.93 1.90 12.99
CA PHE A 387 7.64 1.08 12.01
C PHE A 387 8.88 1.79 11.45
N VAL A 388 8.82 3.12 11.30
CA VAL A 388 9.86 3.88 10.58
C VAL A 388 10.53 4.92 11.47
N VAL A 389 9.77 5.89 12.01
CA VAL A 389 10.37 7.02 12.73
C VAL A 389 11.19 6.54 13.92
N LEU A 390 10.59 5.73 14.79
CA LEU A 390 11.26 5.27 16.01
C LEU A 390 12.57 4.51 15.72
N PRO A 391 12.61 3.44 14.90
CA PRO A 391 13.83 2.70 14.66
C PRO A 391 14.89 3.52 13.87
N ILE A 392 14.47 4.41 12.96
CA ILE A 392 15.39 5.29 12.23
C ILE A 392 16.03 6.32 13.17
N VAL A 393 15.25 6.95 14.05
CA VAL A 393 15.77 7.86 15.08
C VAL A 393 16.77 7.14 15.97
N VAL A 394 16.42 5.95 16.48
CA VAL A 394 17.34 5.14 17.29
C VAL A 394 18.61 4.82 16.51
N ALA A 395 18.53 4.40 15.25
CA ALA A 395 19.70 4.10 14.43
C ALA A 395 20.59 5.33 14.24
N VAL A 396 20.01 6.49 13.91
CA VAL A 396 20.75 7.76 13.76
C VAL A 396 21.42 8.16 15.08
N LEU A 397 20.71 8.12 16.19
CA LEU A 397 21.28 8.44 17.51
C LEU A 397 22.43 7.50 17.88
N LEU A 398 22.28 6.18 17.65
CA LEU A 398 23.38 5.22 17.89
C LEU A 398 24.60 5.50 17.01
N ALA A 399 24.41 5.95 15.77
CA ALA A 399 25.53 6.36 14.91
C ALA A 399 26.22 7.63 15.45
N LEU A 400 25.43 8.61 15.91
CA LEU A 400 25.92 9.90 16.40
C LEU A 400 26.58 9.81 17.77
N ILE A 401 26.08 8.97 18.70
CA ILE A 401 26.73 8.70 20.01
C ILE A 401 28.15 8.17 19.80
N LYS A 402 28.34 7.34 18.79
CA LYS A 402 29.64 6.78 18.40
C LYS A 402 30.46 7.71 17.50
N SER A 403 29.95 8.91 17.17
CA SER A 403 30.67 9.89 16.35
C SER A 403 31.79 10.59 17.14
N ARG A 404 32.91 10.82 16.47
CA ARG A 404 34.07 11.53 17.05
C ARG A 404 33.86 13.05 17.12
N ARG A 405 32.86 13.63 16.45
CA ARG A 405 32.60 15.07 16.32
C ARG A 405 31.22 15.44 16.85
N LYS A 406 31.09 15.69 18.14
CA LYS A 406 29.82 15.98 18.81
C LYS A 406 29.05 17.23 18.31
N PRO A 407 29.70 18.40 18.01
CA PRO A 407 28.98 19.59 17.51
C PRO A 407 28.26 19.32 16.17
N PHE A 408 28.75 18.36 15.42
CA PHE A 408 28.17 17.90 14.17
C PHE A 408 26.86 17.16 14.37
N ALA A 409 26.71 16.37 15.45
CA ALA A 409 25.52 15.59 15.74
C ALA A 409 24.26 16.48 15.83
N LEU A 410 24.37 17.66 16.44
CA LEU A 410 23.25 18.61 16.58
C LEU A 410 22.71 19.06 15.21
N LYS A 411 23.59 19.31 14.23
CA LYS A 411 23.18 19.72 12.87
C LYS A 411 22.37 18.63 12.16
N ILE A 412 22.76 17.37 12.33
CA ILE A 412 22.03 16.23 11.75
C ILE A 412 20.69 16.03 12.43
N VAL A 413 20.65 16.08 13.76
CA VAL A 413 19.41 15.97 14.53
C VAL A 413 18.46 17.12 14.17
N ALA A 414 18.95 18.36 14.10
CA ALA A 414 18.13 19.50 13.70
C ALA A 414 17.58 19.34 12.27
N GLY A 415 18.42 18.92 11.30
CA GLY A 415 17.96 18.63 9.95
C GLY A 415 16.89 17.52 9.94
N GLY A 416 17.14 16.43 10.67
CA GLY A 416 16.17 15.32 10.80
C GLY A 416 14.85 15.75 11.42
N PHE A 417 14.92 16.56 12.48
CA PHE A 417 13.72 17.13 13.11
C PHE A 417 12.93 18.01 12.14
N VAL A 418 13.61 18.92 11.42
CA VAL A 418 12.94 19.78 10.42
C VAL A 418 12.26 18.92 9.33
N GLY A 419 12.96 17.92 8.78
CA GLY A 419 12.36 17.04 7.77
C GLY A 419 11.13 16.29 8.28
N LEU A 420 11.22 15.72 9.48
CA LEU A 420 10.13 15.04 10.16
C LEU A 420 8.96 16.00 10.42
N ALA A 421 9.25 17.17 11.00
CA ALA A 421 8.23 18.16 11.34
C ALA A 421 7.48 18.67 10.09
N LEU A 422 8.18 18.91 9.00
CA LEU A 422 7.56 19.38 7.76
C LEU A 422 6.52 18.40 7.20
N THR A 423 6.76 17.11 7.31
CA THR A 423 5.91 16.09 6.67
C THR A 423 4.84 15.52 7.59
N CYS A 424 5.13 15.26 8.87
CA CYS A 424 4.16 14.61 9.75
C CYS A 424 3.52 15.54 10.78
N LEU A 425 4.24 16.56 11.28
CA LEU A 425 3.72 17.41 12.35
C LEU A 425 2.37 18.08 12.01
N PRO A 426 2.11 18.58 10.79
CA PRO A 426 0.82 19.20 10.47
C PRO A 426 -0.38 18.26 10.69
N TRP A 427 -0.22 16.94 10.43
CA TRP A 427 -1.27 15.95 10.67
C TRP A 427 -1.60 15.81 12.15
N TYR A 428 -0.58 15.71 13.00
CA TYR A 428 -0.77 15.55 14.44
C TYR A 428 -1.22 16.84 15.10
N ALA A 429 -0.74 17.98 14.63
CA ALA A 429 -1.18 19.31 15.09
C ALA A 429 -2.65 19.57 14.74
N LYS A 430 -3.08 19.22 13.52
CA LYS A 430 -4.47 19.27 13.07
C LYS A 430 -5.38 18.47 14.01
N ASN A 431 -5.03 17.23 14.32
CA ASN A 431 -5.82 16.37 15.18
C ASN A 431 -5.85 16.92 16.62
N LEU A 432 -4.71 17.37 17.14
CA LEU A 432 -4.65 18.02 18.44
C LEU A 432 -5.57 19.26 18.52
N TRP A 433 -5.58 20.07 17.45
CA TRP A 433 -6.42 21.26 17.37
C TRP A 433 -7.91 20.94 17.34
N TRP A 434 -8.33 19.95 16.55
CA TRP A 434 -9.74 19.62 16.37
C TRP A 434 -10.33 18.78 17.50
N THR A 435 -9.53 17.87 18.06
CA THR A 435 -10.04 16.83 18.98
C THR A 435 -9.36 16.84 20.35
N GLY A 436 -8.34 17.66 20.56
CA GLY A 436 -7.49 17.57 21.77
C GLY A 436 -6.56 16.35 21.79
N ASN A 437 -6.63 15.47 20.78
CA ASN A 437 -5.86 14.24 20.71
C ASN A 437 -5.05 14.16 19.40
N PRO A 438 -3.71 14.28 19.44
CA PRO A 438 -2.89 14.25 18.24
C PRO A 438 -2.93 12.89 17.53
N PHE A 439 -3.36 11.83 18.20
CA PHE A 439 -3.44 10.46 17.69
C PHE A 439 -4.88 9.99 17.49
N PHE A 440 -5.85 10.93 17.38
CA PHE A 440 -7.26 10.59 17.22
C PHE A 440 -7.47 9.53 16.13
N PRO A 441 -8.27 8.48 16.37
CA PRO A 441 -9.03 8.12 17.58
C PRO A 441 -8.28 7.18 18.54
N LEU A 442 -6.96 7.06 18.40
CA LEU A 442 -6.09 6.22 19.24
C LEU A 442 -5.68 6.97 20.52
N ALA A 443 -4.99 6.27 21.43
CA ALA A 443 -4.41 6.83 22.67
C ALA A 443 -5.40 7.63 23.55
N THR A 444 -6.69 7.25 23.53
CA THR A 444 -7.75 7.91 24.29
C THR A 444 -7.56 7.83 25.80
N SER A 445 -6.82 6.84 26.29
CA SER A 445 -6.43 6.75 27.72
C SER A 445 -5.49 7.88 28.17
N LEU A 446 -4.75 8.51 27.22
CA LEU A 446 -3.81 9.59 27.52
C LEU A 446 -4.40 10.97 27.21
N PHE A 447 -5.20 11.08 26.15
CA PHE A 447 -5.68 12.37 25.63
C PHE A 447 -7.21 12.55 25.74
N GLY A 448 -7.94 11.57 26.31
CA GLY A 448 -9.40 11.61 26.42
C GLY A 448 -10.13 11.09 25.17
N SER A 449 -11.44 10.98 25.27
CA SER A 449 -12.31 10.40 24.23
C SER A 449 -12.49 11.28 22.99
N SER A 450 -12.07 12.54 23.04
CA SER A 450 -12.08 13.44 21.86
C SER A 450 -13.47 13.62 21.21
N GLY A 451 -14.52 13.63 22.01
CA GLY A 451 -15.90 13.78 21.53
C GLY A 451 -16.61 12.48 21.14
N LEU A 452 -15.91 11.32 21.17
CA LEU A 452 -16.57 10.02 21.02
C LEU A 452 -17.40 9.69 22.25
N SER A 453 -18.60 9.13 22.06
CA SER A 453 -19.41 8.61 23.14
C SER A 453 -18.75 7.38 23.79
N VAL A 454 -19.22 7.01 24.96
CA VAL A 454 -18.73 5.81 25.68
C VAL A 454 -18.96 4.57 24.83
N GLU A 455 -20.11 4.47 24.17
CA GLU A 455 -20.51 3.36 23.31
C GLU A 455 -19.61 3.30 22.05
N GLN A 456 -19.40 4.43 21.36
CA GLN A 456 -18.51 4.52 20.20
C GLN A 456 -17.07 4.11 20.55
N LEU A 457 -16.58 4.60 21.70
CA LEU A 457 -15.24 4.25 22.18
C LEU A 457 -15.12 2.76 22.51
N ALA A 458 -16.12 2.19 23.16
CA ALA A 458 -16.16 0.77 23.48
C ALA A 458 -16.20 -0.09 22.21
N GLN A 459 -17.03 0.28 21.24
CA GLN A 459 -17.11 -0.39 19.93
C GLN A 459 -15.78 -0.29 19.18
N TRP A 460 -15.18 0.90 19.10
CA TRP A 460 -13.87 1.12 18.48
C TRP A 460 -12.79 0.23 19.13
N GLN A 461 -12.72 0.23 20.45
CA GLN A 461 -11.76 -0.58 21.20
C GLN A 461 -12.00 -2.08 21.01
N HIS A 462 -13.27 -2.52 20.95
CA HIS A 462 -13.64 -3.91 20.69
C HIS A 462 -13.21 -4.34 19.30
N ALA A 463 -13.47 -3.54 18.29
CA ALA A 463 -13.15 -3.85 16.89
C ALA A 463 -11.63 -3.87 16.62
N HIS A 464 -10.88 -3.01 17.29
CA HIS A 464 -9.43 -2.85 17.06
C HIS A 464 -8.56 -3.52 18.13
N HIS A 465 -9.14 -4.37 18.98
CA HIS A 465 -8.35 -5.11 19.95
C HIS A 465 -7.55 -6.24 19.28
N VAL A 466 -6.44 -6.60 19.91
CA VAL A 466 -5.64 -7.75 19.49
C VAL A 466 -6.46 -9.02 19.60
N PRO A 467 -6.59 -9.85 18.53
CA PRO A 467 -7.39 -11.06 18.57
C PRO A 467 -6.86 -12.04 19.62
N SER A 468 -7.77 -12.69 20.33
CA SER A 468 -7.45 -13.79 21.25
C SER A 468 -7.35 -15.10 20.48
N VAL A 469 -6.42 -15.96 20.89
CA VAL A 469 -6.31 -17.33 20.40
C VAL A 469 -7.11 -18.23 21.33
N ALA A 470 -7.82 -19.20 20.80
CA ALA A 470 -8.61 -20.15 21.58
C ALA A 470 -7.75 -20.82 22.67
N GLY A 471 -8.19 -20.70 23.93
CA GLY A 471 -7.50 -21.29 25.08
C GLY A 471 -6.21 -20.60 25.55
N GLY A 472 -5.87 -19.40 25.02
CA GLY A 472 -4.60 -18.73 25.31
C GLY A 472 -4.69 -17.23 25.56
N SER A 473 -3.63 -16.69 26.15
CA SER A 473 -3.42 -15.24 26.26
C SER A 473 -3.19 -14.60 24.89
N ARG A 474 -3.72 -13.39 24.67
CA ARG A 474 -3.48 -12.58 23.46
C ARG A 474 -2.00 -12.40 23.11
N TYR A 475 -1.13 -12.40 24.11
CA TYR A 475 0.32 -12.18 24.01
C TYR A 475 1.14 -13.41 24.45
N GLY A 476 0.52 -14.60 24.55
CA GLY A 476 1.22 -15.84 24.91
C GLY A 476 2.06 -16.41 23.77
N LEU A 477 2.88 -17.42 24.08
CA LEU A 477 3.72 -18.11 23.09
C LEU A 477 2.89 -18.78 21.99
N ILE A 478 1.68 -19.27 22.31
CA ILE A 478 0.76 -19.85 21.31
C ILE A 478 0.32 -18.76 20.32
N ALA A 479 -0.05 -17.58 20.82
CA ALA A 479 -0.45 -16.46 19.97
C ALA A 479 0.72 -15.96 19.09
N LEU A 480 1.95 -15.97 19.60
CA LEU A 480 3.14 -15.63 18.82
C LEU A 480 3.40 -16.69 17.74
N TRP A 481 3.26 -17.95 18.07
CA TRP A 481 3.40 -19.05 17.13
C TRP A 481 2.36 -18.98 16.01
N GLU A 482 1.08 -18.80 16.36
CA GLU A 482 0.00 -18.62 15.36
C GLU A 482 0.23 -17.39 14.47
N ALA A 483 0.65 -16.27 15.04
CA ALA A 483 1.01 -15.08 14.27
C ALA A 483 2.19 -15.34 13.31
N GLY A 484 3.17 -16.12 13.75
CA GLY A 484 4.28 -16.57 12.90
C GLY A 484 3.82 -17.46 11.75
N LEU A 485 2.95 -18.43 12.04
CA LEU A 485 2.35 -19.30 11.02
C LEU A 485 1.48 -18.51 10.04
N GLN A 486 0.71 -17.54 10.54
CA GLN A 486 -0.10 -16.66 9.70
C GLN A 486 0.77 -15.92 8.66
N ILE A 487 1.86 -15.29 9.09
CA ILE A 487 2.73 -14.56 8.16
C ILE A 487 3.51 -15.52 7.25
N LEU A 488 4.15 -16.55 7.81
CA LEU A 488 5.16 -17.31 7.06
C LEU A 488 4.57 -18.41 6.17
N LEU A 489 3.40 -18.95 6.54
CA LEU A 489 2.80 -20.09 5.84
C LEU A 489 1.42 -19.77 5.24
N ARG A 490 0.53 -19.13 6.02
CA ARG A 490 -0.87 -18.96 5.64
C ARG A 490 -1.14 -17.67 4.89
N SER A 491 -0.23 -16.68 4.95
CA SER A 491 -0.42 -15.40 4.29
C SER A 491 -0.64 -15.56 2.78
N ASN A 492 -1.68 -14.91 2.28
CA ASN A 492 -2.00 -14.84 0.85
C ASN A 492 -1.10 -13.82 0.11
N PHE A 493 -0.21 -13.14 0.83
CA PHE A 493 0.56 -12.01 0.32
C PHE A 493 1.98 -12.38 -0.10
N LEU A 494 2.43 -13.60 0.18
CA LEU A 494 3.81 -14.02 -0.12
C LEU A 494 3.90 -14.89 -1.39
N PRO A 495 4.97 -14.77 -2.17
CA PRO A 495 5.25 -15.69 -3.27
C PRO A 495 5.92 -16.98 -2.76
N PRO A 496 5.86 -18.10 -3.52
CA PRO A 496 6.18 -19.44 -3.04
C PRO A 496 7.58 -19.61 -2.41
N THR A 497 8.60 -18.94 -2.94
CA THR A 497 10.01 -19.19 -2.54
C THR A 497 10.58 -18.14 -1.61
N LEU A 498 9.83 -17.07 -1.31
CA LEU A 498 10.33 -15.92 -0.57
C LEU A 498 10.81 -16.30 0.84
N VAL A 499 9.99 -17.04 1.58
CA VAL A 499 10.30 -17.42 2.97
C VAL A 499 11.58 -18.26 3.02
N PHE A 500 11.68 -19.29 2.16
CA PHE A 500 12.86 -20.15 2.08
C PHE A 500 14.12 -19.34 1.77
N LEU A 501 14.07 -18.50 0.73
CA LEU A 501 15.23 -17.67 0.35
C LEU A 501 15.59 -16.64 1.43
N SER A 502 14.61 -16.11 2.17
CA SER A 502 14.84 -15.20 3.30
C SER A 502 15.56 -15.92 4.44
N ILE A 503 15.15 -17.13 4.79
CA ILE A 503 15.83 -17.97 5.79
C ILE A 503 17.28 -18.23 5.38
N CYS A 504 17.53 -18.60 4.12
CA CYS A 504 18.89 -18.76 3.59
C CYS A 504 19.68 -17.45 3.71
N GLY A 505 19.05 -16.30 3.42
CA GLY A 505 19.68 -14.98 3.53
C GLY A 505 20.06 -14.64 4.97
N VAL A 506 19.17 -14.88 5.92
CA VAL A 506 19.41 -14.70 7.36
C VAL A 506 20.59 -15.57 7.82
N ALA A 507 20.60 -16.86 7.45
CA ALA A 507 21.70 -17.76 7.78
C ALA A 507 23.05 -17.25 7.24
N VAL A 508 23.08 -16.74 6.00
CA VAL A 508 24.29 -16.17 5.38
C VAL A 508 24.74 -14.90 6.08
N VAL A 509 23.81 -14.01 6.42
CA VAL A 509 24.14 -12.73 7.09
C VAL A 509 24.65 -12.97 8.51
N TRP A 510 24.15 -14.01 9.17
CA TRP A 510 24.54 -14.35 10.54
C TRP A 510 25.89 -15.08 10.60
N SER A 511 26.15 -16.03 9.69
CA SER A 511 27.35 -16.83 9.67
C SER A 511 28.61 -16.09 9.21
N LYS A 512 28.48 -14.96 8.53
CA LYS A 512 29.64 -14.20 8.04
C LYS A 512 30.25 -13.30 9.10
N PRO A 513 31.61 -13.18 9.15
CA PRO A 513 32.26 -12.18 10.00
C PRO A 513 31.77 -10.77 9.66
N ALA A 514 31.74 -9.89 10.65
CA ALA A 514 31.07 -8.59 10.64
C ALA A 514 31.68 -7.55 9.68
N GLY A 515 31.81 -7.87 8.38
CA GLY A 515 32.09 -6.87 7.35
C GLY A 515 30.94 -5.86 7.19
N MET A 516 31.20 -4.70 6.55
CA MET A 516 30.22 -3.60 6.45
C MET A 516 28.90 -4.08 5.81
N THR A 517 28.95 -4.88 4.76
CA THR A 517 27.74 -5.44 4.07
C THR A 517 26.92 -6.33 5.00
N ALA A 518 27.56 -7.22 5.78
CA ALA A 518 26.86 -8.07 6.74
C ALA A 518 26.18 -7.23 7.84
N LYS A 519 26.82 -6.14 8.29
CA LYS A 519 26.22 -5.20 9.28
C LYS A 519 24.98 -4.51 8.74
N TRP A 520 24.94 -4.11 7.46
CA TRP A 520 23.79 -3.50 6.84
C TRP A 520 22.57 -4.43 6.84
N TYR A 521 22.76 -5.67 6.37
CA TYR A 521 21.66 -6.63 6.33
C TYR A 521 21.26 -7.15 7.71
N ARG A 522 22.17 -7.16 8.69
CA ARG A 522 21.78 -7.38 10.11
C ARG A 522 20.91 -6.22 10.63
N GLY A 523 21.23 -4.98 10.28
CA GLY A 523 20.37 -3.82 10.60
C GLY A 523 18.98 -3.97 10.00
N TRP A 524 18.89 -4.44 8.75
CA TRP A 524 17.61 -4.71 8.09
C TRP A 524 16.87 -5.89 8.72
N LEU A 525 17.57 -6.93 9.14
CA LEU A 525 16.96 -8.04 9.89
C LEU A 525 16.38 -7.56 11.23
N TYR A 526 17.11 -6.71 11.96
CA TYR A 526 16.58 -6.12 13.21
C TYR A 526 15.36 -5.23 12.94
N LEU A 527 15.36 -4.46 11.86
CA LEU A 527 14.21 -3.66 11.46
C LEU A 527 13.02 -4.55 11.06
N LEU A 528 13.25 -5.64 10.34
CA LEU A 528 12.23 -6.63 9.99
C LEU A 528 11.60 -7.25 11.24
N ILE A 529 12.44 -7.69 12.19
CA ILE A 529 11.98 -8.23 13.49
C ILE A 529 11.21 -7.16 14.26
N TRP A 530 11.69 -5.92 14.28
CA TRP A 530 11.03 -4.82 14.96
C TRP A 530 9.63 -4.56 14.39
N VAL A 531 9.48 -4.47 13.06
CA VAL A 531 8.17 -4.27 12.43
C VAL A 531 7.24 -5.45 12.74
N GLY A 532 7.75 -6.68 12.71
CA GLY A 532 6.98 -7.87 13.10
C GLY A 532 6.51 -7.82 14.56
N LEU A 533 7.39 -7.39 15.48
CA LEU A 533 7.04 -7.22 16.90
C LEU A 533 6.01 -6.13 17.11
N VAL A 534 6.15 -4.97 16.46
CA VAL A 534 5.16 -3.89 16.57
C VAL A 534 3.82 -4.31 15.96
N TRP A 535 3.83 -5.01 14.82
CA TRP A 535 2.62 -5.58 14.23
C TRP A 535 1.93 -6.53 15.21
N TRP A 536 2.69 -7.43 15.85
CA TRP A 536 2.15 -8.41 16.78
C TRP A 536 1.65 -7.80 18.09
N LEU A 537 2.38 -6.81 18.64
CA LEU A 537 2.07 -6.19 19.95
C LEU A 537 1.06 -5.05 19.85
N GLY A 538 1.13 -4.25 18.80
CA GLY A 538 0.50 -2.93 18.71
C GLY A 538 -0.58 -2.79 17.64
N THR A 539 -0.92 -3.88 16.92
CA THR A 539 -1.99 -3.85 15.91
C THR A 539 -3.00 -4.96 16.17
N HIS A 540 -4.17 -4.87 15.58
CA HIS A 540 -5.17 -5.94 15.59
C HIS A 540 -4.85 -7.08 14.60
N ARG A 541 -3.58 -7.19 14.19
CA ARG A 541 -2.98 -8.28 13.42
C ARG A 541 -3.63 -8.58 12.07
N ILE A 542 -4.16 -7.55 11.40
CA ILE A 542 -4.56 -7.69 10.00
C ILE A 542 -3.33 -8.06 9.18
N ASP A 543 -3.48 -9.02 8.28
CA ASP A 543 -2.38 -9.62 7.53
C ASP A 543 -1.62 -8.55 6.70
N ARG A 544 -2.34 -7.65 6.00
CA ARG A 544 -1.69 -6.60 5.19
C ARG A 544 -0.85 -5.58 5.99
N PHE A 545 -1.07 -5.43 7.31
CA PHE A 545 -0.38 -4.40 8.10
C PHE A 545 1.11 -4.68 8.34
N TRP A 546 1.60 -5.90 8.10
CA TRP A 546 3.03 -6.18 8.13
C TRP A 546 3.71 -5.98 6.76
N LEU A 547 2.95 -5.83 5.65
CA LEU A 547 3.50 -5.65 4.30
C LEU A 547 4.57 -4.56 4.16
N PRO A 548 4.57 -3.46 4.96
CA PRO A 548 5.65 -2.49 4.91
C PRO A 548 7.05 -3.08 5.14
N ALA A 549 7.15 -4.24 5.79
CA ALA A 549 8.41 -4.96 5.99
C ALA A 549 8.82 -5.85 4.79
N LEU A 550 7.92 -6.11 3.84
CA LEU A 550 8.16 -7.01 2.71
C LEU A 550 9.42 -6.67 1.90
N PRO A 551 9.74 -5.40 1.57
CA PRO A 551 10.98 -5.07 0.87
C PRO A 551 12.24 -5.53 1.61
N LEU A 552 12.24 -5.50 2.95
CA LEU A 552 13.37 -5.96 3.77
C LEU A 552 13.54 -7.48 3.66
N ALA A 553 12.44 -8.23 3.69
CA ALA A 553 12.43 -9.67 3.50
C ALA A 553 12.93 -10.04 2.10
N CYS A 554 12.47 -9.35 1.04
CA CYS A 554 12.95 -9.54 -0.33
C CYS A 554 14.45 -9.23 -0.49
N GLY A 555 14.95 -8.21 0.22
CA GLY A 555 16.37 -7.91 0.28
C GLY A 555 17.19 -9.04 0.90
N LEU A 556 16.72 -9.62 1.99
CA LEU A 556 17.35 -10.80 2.62
C LEU A 556 17.24 -12.03 1.71
N ALA A 557 16.10 -12.26 1.08
CA ALA A 557 15.91 -13.35 0.12
C ALA A 557 16.88 -13.26 -1.06
N ALA A 558 17.12 -12.06 -1.58
CA ALA A 558 18.11 -11.84 -2.64
C ALA A 558 19.55 -12.17 -2.19
N VAL A 559 19.89 -11.96 -0.91
CA VAL A 559 21.16 -12.42 -0.33
C VAL A 559 21.24 -13.95 -0.31
N GLY A 560 20.15 -14.61 0.09
CA GLY A 560 20.03 -16.07 0.09
C GLY A 560 20.16 -16.66 -1.32
N ALA A 561 19.40 -16.12 -2.28
CA ALA A 561 19.48 -16.51 -3.69
C ALA A 561 20.89 -16.30 -4.27
N SER A 562 21.54 -15.18 -3.93
CA SER A 562 22.91 -14.90 -4.35
C SER A 562 23.92 -15.89 -3.80
N TRP A 563 23.70 -16.37 -2.58
CA TRP A 563 24.52 -17.39 -1.97
C TRP A 563 24.32 -18.76 -2.64
N ILE A 564 23.05 -19.16 -2.91
CA ILE A 564 22.73 -20.39 -3.66
C ILE A 564 23.36 -20.33 -5.05
N ALA A 565 23.21 -19.22 -5.78
CA ALA A 565 23.76 -19.04 -7.11
C ALA A 565 25.29 -19.23 -7.15
N ARG A 566 26.01 -18.72 -6.13
CA ARG A 566 27.49 -18.82 -6.07
C ARG A 566 27.99 -20.13 -5.54
N ARG A 567 27.28 -20.77 -4.62
CA ARG A 567 27.74 -21.98 -3.93
C ARG A 567 27.23 -23.26 -4.57
N LEU A 568 26.06 -23.25 -5.14
CA LEU A 568 25.41 -24.41 -5.74
C LEU A 568 25.23 -24.24 -7.25
N SER A 569 24.22 -23.43 -7.67
CA SER A 569 23.90 -23.27 -9.09
C SER A 569 23.13 -21.95 -9.33
N LEU A 570 23.55 -21.22 -10.36
CA LEU A 570 22.82 -20.05 -10.87
C LEU A 570 21.45 -20.48 -11.43
N SER A 571 21.40 -21.61 -12.15
CA SER A 571 20.16 -22.13 -12.72
C SER A 571 19.15 -22.45 -11.62
N LEU A 572 19.54 -23.14 -10.56
CA LEU A 572 18.67 -23.47 -9.43
C LEU A 572 18.13 -22.22 -8.77
N ALA A 573 19.00 -21.26 -8.43
CA ALA A 573 18.58 -20.02 -7.81
C ALA A 573 17.63 -19.21 -8.71
N THR A 574 17.86 -19.21 -10.03
CA THR A 574 17.00 -18.52 -10.98
C THR A 574 15.65 -19.23 -11.14
N ILE A 575 15.60 -20.55 -11.18
CA ILE A 575 14.37 -21.33 -11.23
C ILE A 575 13.50 -21.05 -10.00
N MET A 576 14.10 -21.00 -8.80
CA MET A 576 13.40 -20.67 -7.57
C MET A 576 12.69 -19.30 -7.69
N VAL A 577 13.36 -18.29 -8.23
CA VAL A 577 12.80 -16.94 -8.42
C VAL A 577 11.75 -16.90 -9.54
N LEU A 578 12.03 -17.59 -10.67
CA LEU A 578 11.09 -17.68 -11.78
C LEU A 578 9.79 -18.39 -11.40
N LEU A 579 9.84 -19.38 -10.50
CA LEU A 579 8.62 -20.01 -9.96
C LEU A 579 7.76 -18.99 -9.18
N SER A 580 8.37 -18.12 -8.37
CA SER A 580 7.66 -17.04 -7.70
C SER A 580 7.07 -16.03 -8.69
N LEU A 581 7.83 -15.65 -9.72
CA LEU A 581 7.37 -14.77 -10.78
C LEU A 581 6.21 -15.38 -11.57
N PHE A 582 6.30 -16.67 -11.88
CA PHE A 582 5.25 -17.35 -12.62
C PHE A 582 3.95 -17.42 -11.82
N TYR A 583 4.01 -17.89 -10.56
CA TYR A 583 2.84 -17.98 -9.70
C TYR A 583 2.26 -16.60 -9.39
N GLY A 584 3.08 -15.67 -8.91
CA GLY A 584 2.64 -14.30 -8.59
C GLY A 584 2.14 -13.57 -9.84
N GLY A 585 2.84 -13.71 -10.97
CA GLY A 585 2.44 -13.13 -12.25
C GLY A 585 1.07 -13.61 -12.73
N PHE A 586 0.74 -14.87 -12.50
CA PHE A 586 -0.57 -15.41 -12.82
C PHE A 586 -1.68 -14.78 -11.95
N ILE A 587 -1.48 -14.74 -10.63
CA ILE A 587 -2.42 -14.10 -9.69
C ILE A 587 -2.62 -12.61 -10.04
N ILE A 588 -1.52 -11.91 -10.35
CA ILE A 588 -1.55 -10.49 -10.72
C ILE A 588 -2.28 -10.29 -12.07
N ALA A 589 -2.02 -11.15 -13.04
CA ALA A 589 -2.69 -11.08 -14.34
C ALA A 589 -4.19 -11.32 -14.20
N SER A 590 -4.60 -12.27 -13.36
CA SER A 590 -6.02 -12.53 -13.07
C SER A 590 -6.71 -11.30 -12.48
N GLY A 591 -6.05 -10.56 -11.58
CA GLY A 591 -6.61 -9.33 -11.00
C GLY A 591 -6.50 -8.10 -11.91
N ALA A 592 -5.52 -8.04 -12.83
CA ALA A 592 -5.29 -6.86 -13.68
C ALA A 592 -6.06 -6.92 -15.00
N ILE A 593 -5.98 -8.04 -15.71
CA ILE A 593 -6.57 -8.20 -17.05
C ILE A 593 -7.64 -9.30 -17.11
N GLY A 594 -7.72 -10.19 -16.12
CA GLY A 594 -8.81 -11.15 -15.96
C GLY A 594 -10.08 -10.52 -15.39
N ASP A 595 -9.99 -9.31 -14.85
CA ASP A 595 -11.14 -8.52 -14.42
C ASP A 595 -11.87 -7.94 -15.65
N ASN A 596 -13.16 -8.23 -15.79
CA ASN A 596 -13.99 -7.78 -16.90
C ASN A 596 -13.96 -6.26 -17.10
N ARG A 597 -13.75 -5.48 -16.03
CA ARG A 597 -13.66 -4.01 -16.08
C ARG A 597 -12.47 -3.52 -16.90
N PHE A 598 -11.46 -4.35 -17.09
CA PHE A 598 -10.29 -3.94 -17.87
C PHE A 598 -10.65 -3.60 -19.33
N PHE A 599 -11.63 -4.30 -19.89
CA PHE A 599 -12.08 -4.12 -21.27
C PHE A 599 -13.24 -3.11 -21.43
N VAL A 600 -13.75 -2.58 -20.33
CA VAL A 600 -14.83 -1.57 -20.31
C VAL A 600 -14.24 -0.16 -20.24
N SER A 601 -14.90 0.79 -20.93
CA SER A 601 -14.54 2.21 -20.84
C SER A 601 -14.65 2.71 -19.39
N LEU A 602 -13.64 3.45 -18.92
CA LEU A 602 -13.66 4.05 -17.58
C LEU A 602 -14.82 5.04 -17.41
N SER A 603 -15.24 5.68 -18.51
CA SER A 603 -16.40 6.58 -18.50
C SER A 603 -17.71 5.82 -18.22
N ALA A 604 -17.85 4.61 -18.75
CA ALA A 604 -19.01 3.74 -18.49
C ALA A 604 -19.01 3.16 -17.07
N LEU A 605 -17.84 3.02 -16.46
CA LEU A 605 -17.68 2.52 -15.09
C LEU A 605 -17.76 3.64 -14.02
N ARG A 606 -17.94 4.88 -14.44
CA ARG A 606 -17.99 6.01 -13.51
C ARG A 606 -19.22 5.95 -12.61
N GLY A 607 -18.98 5.85 -11.30
CA GLY A 607 -20.03 5.72 -10.31
C GLY A 607 -20.62 4.31 -10.20
N ASP A 608 -19.94 3.34 -10.77
CA ASP A 608 -20.21 1.92 -10.56
C ASP A 608 -18.92 1.12 -10.69
N SER A 609 -18.02 1.33 -9.75
CA SER A 609 -16.75 0.60 -9.69
C SER A 609 -16.88 -0.75 -8.98
N GLY A 610 -18.08 -1.16 -8.64
CA GLY A 610 -18.47 -2.30 -7.82
C GLY A 610 -17.57 -3.52 -7.82
N SER A 611 -17.50 -4.17 -6.67
CA SER A 611 -16.68 -5.35 -6.41
C SER A 611 -17.34 -6.67 -6.80
N ASP A 612 -18.60 -6.64 -7.25
CA ASP A 612 -19.31 -7.85 -7.60
C ASP A 612 -18.84 -8.41 -8.95
N ASP A 613 -18.37 -9.65 -8.93
CA ASP A 613 -17.95 -10.41 -10.11
C ASP A 613 -19.14 -10.85 -11.00
N SER A 614 -20.32 -10.30 -10.75
CA SER A 614 -21.53 -10.63 -11.51
C SER A 614 -21.47 -10.06 -12.93
N PRO A 615 -21.82 -10.83 -13.95
CA PRO A 615 -22.06 -10.30 -15.29
C PRO A 615 -23.24 -9.34 -15.23
N GLY A 616 -23.00 -8.04 -15.33
CA GLY A 616 -24.04 -7.02 -15.27
C GLY A 616 -23.72 -5.90 -14.27
N ARG A 617 -22.50 -5.51 -14.13
CA ARG A 617 -22.01 -4.43 -13.24
C ARG A 617 -22.73 -3.10 -13.33
N LEU A 618 -23.29 -2.77 -14.47
CA LEU A 618 -24.19 -1.62 -14.66
C LEU A 618 -25.51 -1.82 -13.91
N ALA A 619 -25.78 -3.02 -13.39
CA ALA A 619 -26.93 -3.35 -12.55
C ALA A 619 -26.59 -3.39 -11.03
N SER A 620 -25.46 -2.83 -10.60
CA SER A 620 -25.16 -2.69 -9.16
C SER A 620 -26.13 -1.69 -8.52
N VAL A 621 -26.27 -1.80 -7.20
CA VAL A 621 -27.11 -0.87 -6.42
C VAL A 621 -26.69 0.57 -6.62
N ILE A 622 -25.37 0.82 -6.63
CA ILE A 622 -24.82 2.18 -6.80
C ILE A 622 -25.05 2.68 -8.23
N GLY A 623 -24.80 1.82 -9.24
CA GLY A 623 -25.05 2.14 -10.65
C GLY A 623 -26.50 2.50 -10.89
N TRP A 624 -27.43 1.65 -10.38
CA TRP A 624 -28.86 1.91 -10.46
C TRP A 624 -29.26 3.23 -9.76
N ALA A 625 -28.76 3.47 -8.54
CA ALA A 625 -29.04 4.71 -7.81
C ALA A 625 -28.53 5.95 -8.59
N ASN A 626 -27.34 5.83 -9.16
CA ASN A 626 -26.75 6.91 -9.98
C ASN A 626 -27.54 7.17 -11.28
N GLU A 627 -28.22 6.18 -11.86
CA GLU A 627 -29.03 6.33 -13.05
C GLU A 627 -30.44 6.80 -12.75
N THR A 628 -31.03 6.31 -11.65
CA THR A 628 -32.44 6.52 -11.31
C THR A 628 -32.63 7.76 -10.43
N LEU A 629 -31.67 8.03 -9.52
CA LEU A 629 -31.79 9.06 -8.48
C LEU A 629 -30.84 10.26 -8.71
N ASP A 630 -30.15 10.37 -9.86
CA ASP A 630 -29.20 11.45 -10.17
C ASP A 630 -29.92 12.73 -10.62
N GLY A 631 -30.70 13.32 -9.72
CA GLY A 631 -31.36 14.62 -9.92
C GLY A 631 -30.67 15.75 -9.14
N PRO A 632 -30.74 17.03 -9.60
CA PRO A 632 -30.04 18.14 -8.95
C PRO A 632 -30.50 18.38 -7.52
N ASP A 633 -31.77 18.05 -7.22
CA ASP A 633 -32.40 18.28 -5.91
C ASP A 633 -32.48 16.99 -5.08
N GLN A 634 -31.84 15.89 -5.54
CA GLN A 634 -31.90 14.61 -4.87
C GLN A 634 -30.74 14.45 -3.92
N ARG A 635 -31.02 13.91 -2.73
CA ARG A 635 -30.03 13.53 -1.71
C ARG A 635 -30.39 12.20 -1.09
N LEU A 636 -29.45 11.29 -1.09
CA LEU A 636 -29.60 9.92 -0.61
C LEU A 636 -29.01 9.76 0.79
N LEU A 637 -29.78 9.22 1.73
CA LEU A 637 -29.32 8.82 3.05
C LEU A 637 -28.99 7.33 3.02
N LEU A 638 -27.77 6.99 3.37
CA LEU A 638 -27.29 5.60 3.43
C LEU A 638 -27.36 5.09 4.88
N ILE A 639 -27.94 3.92 5.07
CA ILE A 639 -27.97 3.21 6.37
C ILE A 639 -27.36 1.83 6.17
N GLY A 640 -26.32 1.54 6.95
CA GLY A 640 -25.57 0.29 6.83
C GLY A 640 -24.63 0.22 5.63
N GLU A 641 -24.46 1.30 4.87
CA GLU A 641 -23.57 1.36 3.72
C GLU A 641 -22.60 2.54 3.85
N ALA A 642 -21.29 2.24 3.78
CA ALA A 642 -20.24 3.26 3.87
C ALA A 642 -19.35 3.32 2.61
N LYS A 643 -19.61 2.51 1.58
CA LYS A 643 -18.94 2.58 0.27
C LYS A 643 -19.48 3.78 -0.53
N ALA A 644 -19.09 4.97 -0.12
CA ALA A 644 -19.67 6.24 -0.52
C ALA A 644 -19.07 6.84 -1.80
N TYR A 645 -17.86 6.41 -2.19
CA TYR A 645 -17.08 7.05 -3.25
C TYR A 645 -17.78 7.08 -4.62
N ASP A 646 -18.45 5.98 -4.99
CA ASP A 646 -19.01 5.82 -6.33
C ASP A 646 -20.36 6.53 -6.55
N PHE A 647 -21.01 7.04 -5.51
CA PHE A 647 -22.24 7.81 -5.67
C PHE A 647 -21.95 9.17 -6.35
N ARG A 648 -22.72 9.49 -7.41
CA ARG A 648 -22.63 10.75 -8.14
C ARG A 648 -23.45 11.87 -7.49
N MET A 649 -24.58 11.49 -6.89
CA MET A 649 -25.46 12.42 -6.20
C MET A 649 -24.93 12.78 -4.80
N PRO A 650 -25.44 13.87 -4.18
CA PRO A 650 -25.20 14.15 -2.77
C PRO A 650 -25.70 13.02 -1.88
N ILE A 651 -24.84 12.57 -0.97
CA ILE A 651 -25.16 11.50 -0.01
C ILE A 651 -24.94 11.96 1.42
N ILE A 652 -25.66 11.32 2.34
CA ILE A 652 -25.41 11.37 3.77
C ILE A 652 -25.16 9.92 4.20
N TYR A 653 -24.04 9.67 4.86
CA TYR A 653 -23.65 8.33 5.31
C TYR A 653 -22.90 8.41 6.64
N SER A 654 -22.68 7.27 7.26
CA SER A 654 -21.77 7.15 8.40
C SER A 654 -21.07 5.81 8.35
N THR A 655 -19.84 5.73 8.90
CA THR A 655 -19.20 4.45 9.13
C THR A 655 -19.88 3.72 10.30
N CYS A 656 -19.55 2.45 10.48
CA CYS A 656 -20.11 1.67 11.60
C CYS A 656 -19.67 2.22 12.99
N PHE A 657 -18.62 3.02 13.06
CA PHE A 657 -18.11 3.63 14.30
C PHE A 657 -18.65 5.03 14.58
N ASP A 658 -19.34 5.63 13.62
CA ASP A 658 -19.85 6.99 13.72
C ASP A 658 -21.34 6.97 14.02
N ARG A 659 -21.84 8.03 14.65
CA ARG A 659 -23.28 8.17 14.84
C ARG A 659 -23.97 8.42 13.51
N SER A 660 -24.90 7.55 13.16
CA SER A 660 -25.77 7.78 12.02
C SER A 660 -26.70 8.95 12.30
N PRO A 661 -26.70 10.00 11.47
CA PRO A 661 -27.72 11.06 11.62
C PRO A 661 -29.14 10.50 11.47
N ALA A 662 -29.33 9.44 10.70
CA ALA A 662 -30.60 8.74 10.56
C ALA A 662 -31.18 8.28 11.90
N GLU A 663 -30.34 7.71 12.79
CA GLU A 663 -30.78 7.29 14.11
C GLU A 663 -31.29 8.47 14.95
N ALA A 664 -30.60 9.61 14.92
CA ALA A 664 -31.01 10.80 15.64
C ALA A 664 -32.30 11.41 15.10
N TRP A 665 -32.56 11.30 13.80
CA TRP A 665 -33.73 11.87 13.14
C TRP A 665 -34.96 10.96 13.22
N LEU A 666 -34.77 9.65 13.26
CA LEU A 666 -35.85 8.67 13.07
C LEU A 666 -36.18 7.85 14.32
N LEU A 667 -35.20 7.59 15.20
CA LEU A 667 -35.43 6.78 16.39
C LEU A 667 -36.13 7.60 17.48
N ASN A 668 -37.25 7.08 17.99
CA ASN A 668 -38.05 7.70 19.09
C ASN A 668 -38.52 9.11 18.83
N GLN A 669 -38.77 9.51 17.56
CA GLN A 669 -39.34 10.78 17.16
C GLN A 669 -40.79 10.57 16.67
N GLU A 670 -41.62 11.60 16.79
CA GLU A 670 -42.95 11.58 16.22
C GLU A 670 -42.90 11.65 14.67
N PRO A 671 -43.81 11.03 13.94
CA PRO A 671 -43.79 10.97 12.48
C PRO A 671 -43.67 12.33 11.77
N GLN A 672 -44.25 13.38 12.33
CA GLN A 672 -44.08 14.71 11.78
C GLN A 672 -42.65 15.22 11.94
N GLN A 673 -42.06 15.06 13.13
CA GLN A 673 -40.69 15.48 13.40
C GLN A 673 -39.69 14.68 12.53
N GLN A 674 -39.94 13.39 12.30
CA GLN A 674 -39.14 12.56 11.40
C GLN A 674 -39.12 13.13 9.98
N ARG A 675 -40.30 13.45 9.42
CA ARG A 675 -40.41 14.09 8.09
C ARG A 675 -39.72 15.46 8.05
N GLU A 676 -39.92 16.28 9.06
CA GLU A 676 -39.31 17.61 9.16
C GLU A 676 -37.76 17.50 9.23
N SER A 677 -37.23 16.56 10.00
CA SER A 677 -35.78 16.33 10.10
C SER A 677 -35.18 15.91 8.78
N LEU A 678 -35.81 14.95 8.08
CA LEU A 678 -35.36 14.50 6.76
C LEU A 678 -35.44 15.64 5.73
N ALA A 679 -36.55 16.42 5.73
CA ALA A 679 -36.71 17.54 4.83
C ALA A 679 -35.71 18.68 5.10
N GLN A 680 -35.43 19.00 6.36
CA GLN A 680 -34.41 20.00 6.74
C GLN A 680 -33.02 19.56 6.31
N ALA A 681 -32.71 18.23 6.35
CA ALA A 681 -31.48 17.68 5.84
C ALA A 681 -31.45 17.58 4.30
N GLY A 682 -32.57 17.89 3.63
CA GLY A 682 -32.72 17.76 2.19
C GLY A 682 -32.74 16.34 1.69
N VAL A 683 -33.01 15.35 2.56
CA VAL A 683 -33.03 13.92 2.20
C VAL A 683 -34.32 13.66 1.40
N THR A 684 -34.14 13.11 0.21
CA THR A 684 -35.23 12.70 -0.67
C THR A 684 -35.41 11.18 -0.73
N HIS A 685 -34.36 10.45 -0.53
CA HIS A 685 -34.36 8.99 -0.56
C HIS A 685 -33.52 8.39 0.58
N VAL A 686 -33.88 7.18 0.99
CA VAL A 686 -33.17 6.38 1.99
C VAL A 686 -32.83 5.03 1.38
N LEU A 687 -31.56 4.63 1.46
CA LEU A 687 -31.07 3.29 1.08
C LEU A 687 -30.63 2.55 2.33
N ILE A 688 -31.13 1.33 2.51
CA ILE A 688 -30.76 0.45 3.63
C ILE A 688 -30.11 -0.82 3.09
N ASN A 689 -28.86 -1.06 3.52
CA ASN A 689 -28.14 -2.29 3.18
C ASN A 689 -28.19 -3.26 4.37
N TRP A 690 -29.17 -4.15 4.38
CA TRP A 690 -29.36 -5.15 5.43
C TRP A 690 -28.23 -6.17 5.49
N ASN A 691 -27.57 -6.45 4.38
CA ASN A 691 -26.42 -7.39 4.36
C ASN A 691 -25.24 -6.83 5.15
N GLU A 692 -24.91 -5.55 4.96
CA GLU A 692 -23.84 -4.89 5.70
C GLU A 692 -24.20 -4.74 7.19
N LEU A 693 -25.44 -4.38 7.51
CA LEU A 693 -25.92 -4.36 8.90
C LEU A 693 -25.77 -5.72 9.57
N ALA A 694 -26.20 -6.81 8.89
CA ALA A 694 -26.05 -8.18 9.38
C ALA A 694 -24.56 -8.56 9.53
N ARG A 695 -23.73 -8.20 8.56
CA ARG A 695 -22.28 -8.42 8.63
C ARG A 695 -21.65 -7.73 9.83
N TYR A 696 -21.92 -6.44 10.02
CA TYR A 696 -21.37 -5.71 11.17
C TYR A 696 -21.84 -6.26 12.52
N ARG A 697 -23.11 -6.69 12.61
CA ARG A 697 -23.70 -7.25 13.84
C ARG A 697 -23.31 -8.70 14.09
N SER A 698 -22.68 -9.37 13.13
CA SER A 698 -22.27 -10.77 13.30
C SER A 698 -21.17 -10.92 14.38
N PRO A 699 -21.14 -12.02 15.12
CA PRO A 699 -20.16 -12.26 16.18
C PRO A 699 -18.71 -12.13 15.66
N GLY A 700 -17.89 -11.36 16.34
CA GLY A 700 -16.48 -11.15 15.99
C GLY A 700 -16.25 -10.07 14.93
N ASN A 701 -17.28 -9.38 14.45
CA ASN A 701 -17.19 -8.23 13.56
C ASN A 701 -17.18 -6.90 14.34
N TYR A 702 -17.22 -5.77 13.63
CA TYR A 702 -17.04 -4.43 14.17
C TYR A 702 -18.19 -3.93 15.03
N GLY A 703 -19.37 -4.54 14.93
CA GLY A 703 -20.57 -4.07 15.57
C GLY A 703 -21.30 -2.97 14.79
N PHE A 704 -22.54 -2.79 15.11
CA PHE A 704 -23.40 -1.70 14.66
C PHE A 704 -24.44 -1.40 15.72
N SER A 705 -25.02 -0.21 15.69
CA SER A 705 -26.14 0.15 16.55
C SER A 705 -27.28 -0.88 16.44
N ALA A 706 -28.07 -1.03 17.50
CA ALA A 706 -29.23 -1.91 17.49
C ALA A 706 -30.30 -1.44 16.48
N TRP A 707 -30.34 -0.15 16.21
CA TRP A 707 -31.20 0.48 15.19
C TRP A 707 -30.49 0.51 13.84
N PRO A 708 -31.22 0.40 12.68
CA PRO A 708 -32.63 0.00 12.60
C PRO A 708 -32.81 -1.53 12.67
N GLN A 709 -33.96 -1.95 13.16
CA GLN A 709 -34.52 -3.27 12.92
C GLN A 709 -35.55 -3.17 11.77
N ARG A 710 -35.98 -4.31 11.20
CA ARG A 710 -36.98 -4.31 10.11
C ARG A 710 -38.29 -3.67 10.56
N GLU A 711 -38.71 -3.97 11.79
CA GLU A 711 -39.92 -3.43 12.40
C GLU A 711 -39.89 -1.90 12.55
N ASP A 712 -38.71 -1.30 12.74
CA ASP A 712 -38.56 0.16 12.77
C ASP A 712 -38.89 0.77 11.41
N ILE A 713 -38.38 0.15 10.35
CA ILE A 713 -38.62 0.63 8.98
C ILE A 713 -40.07 0.38 8.55
N GLU A 714 -40.66 -0.76 8.89
CA GLU A 714 -42.08 -1.04 8.66
C GLU A 714 -42.97 0.00 9.34
N ARG A 715 -42.62 0.46 10.55
CA ARG A 715 -43.31 1.56 11.25
C ARG A 715 -43.16 2.86 10.49
N LEU A 716 -41.95 3.24 10.02
CA LEU A 716 -41.77 4.46 9.22
C LEU A 716 -42.61 4.45 7.93
N VAL A 717 -42.80 3.26 7.34
CA VAL A 717 -43.70 3.10 6.17
C VAL A 717 -45.16 3.22 6.56
N SER A 718 -45.60 2.58 7.65
CA SER A 718 -46.98 2.66 8.12
C SER A 718 -47.36 4.08 8.53
N ASP A 719 -46.43 4.82 9.12
CA ASP A 719 -46.57 6.22 9.56
C ASP A 719 -46.40 7.23 8.40
N ARG A 720 -46.23 6.72 7.18
CA ARG A 720 -46.04 7.53 5.96
C ARG A 720 -44.88 8.53 6.05
N VAL A 721 -43.81 8.13 6.73
CA VAL A 721 -42.53 8.85 6.71
C VAL A 721 -41.72 8.43 5.50
N LEU A 722 -41.73 7.14 5.22
CA LEU A 722 -41.09 6.54 4.06
C LEU A 722 -42.08 5.82 3.16
N ARG A 723 -41.84 5.83 1.85
CA ARG A 723 -42.58 5.07 0.86
C ARG A 723 -41.65 4.12 0.14
N PRO A 724 -41.91 2.81 0.14
CA PRO A 724 -41.06 1.85 -0.58
C PRO A 724 -40.94 2.21 -2.06
N LEU A 725 -39.73 2.21 -2.58
CA LEU A 725 -39.46 2.37 -4.00
C LEU A 725 -39.18 0.97 -4.60
N ASP A 726 -39.79 0.70 -5.75
CA ASP A 726 -39.53 -0.56 -6.45
C ASP A 726 -38.06 -0.57 -6.93
N SER A 727 -37.26 -1.38 -6.28
CA SER A 727 -35.83 -1.53 -6.52
C SER A 727 -35.52 -2.98 -6.91
N PRO A 728 -34.74 -3.20 -7.97
CA PRO A 728 -34.35 -4.55 -8.38
C PRO A 728 -33.53 -5.31 -7.35
N PHE A 729 -33.09 -4.63 -6.27
CA PHE A 729 -32.21 -5.20 -5.24
C PHE A 729 -32.91 -5.59 -3.94
N ALA A 730 -34.22 -5.42 -3.83
CA ALA A 730 -34.99 -5.84 -2.65
C ALA A 730 -34.78 -7.33 -2.32
N ALA A 731 -34.75 -8.19 -3.33
CA ALA A 731 -34.44 -9.61 -3.18
C ALA A 731 -33.00 -9.88 -2.67
N GLN A 732 -32.10 -8.91 -2.76
CA GLN A 732 -30.72 -8.96 -2.27
C GLN A 732 -30.56 -8.27 -0.90
N ASN A 733 -31.65 -8.05 -0.15
CA ASN A 733 -31.66 -7.36 1.13
C ASN A 733 -31.10 -5.90 1.06
N VAL A 734 -31.28 -5.23 -0.06
CA VAL A 734 -31.03 -3.79 -0.20
C VAL A 734 -32.35 -3.12 -0.58
N GLU A 735 -32.84 -2.24 0.30
CA GLU A 735 -34.13 -1.58 0.15
C GLU A 735 -33.93 -0.10 -0.05
N VAL A 736 -34.75 0.50 -0.91
CA VAL A 736 -34.75 1.93 -1.18
C VAL A 736 -36.14 2.50 -0.93
N PHE A 737 -36.19 3.66 -0.29
CA PHE A 737 -37.40 4.36 0.07
C PHE A 737 -37.34 5.80 -0.41
N GLU A 738 -38.48 6.33 -0.81
CA GLU A 738 -38.71 7.77 -1.00
C GLU A 738 -39.17 8.40 0.30
N VAL A 739 -38.67 9.58 0.62
CA VAL A 739 -39.09 10.36 1.78
C VAL A 739 -40.42 11.09 1.45
N VAL A 740 -41.43 10.88 2.27
CA VAL A 740 -42.73 11.59 2.11
C VAL A 740 -42.57 13.01 2.62
N SER A 741 -42.83 13.98 1.75
CA SER A 741 -42.76 15.39 2.10
C SER A 741 -43.66 15.75 3.30
N PRO A 742 -43.21 16.57 4.23
CA PRO A 742 -44.11 17.14 5.24
C PRO A 742 -45.16 17.98 4.55
N ASN A 743 -46.46 17.68 4.76
CA ASN A 743 -47.57 18.48 4.26
C ASN A 743 -47.66 19.79 5.01
#